data_686f3efa88ad8015ae5993844a87f886
#
_entry.id   686f3efa88ad8015ae5993844a87f886
#
_cell.length_a   1.000
_cell.length_b   1.000
_cell.length_c   1.000
_cell.angle_alpha   90.00
_cell.angle_beta   90.00
_cell.angle_gamma   90.00
#
_symmetry.space_group_name_H-M   'P 1'
#
loop_
_entity.id
_entity.type
_entity.pdbx_description
1 polymer ?
#
loop_
_entity_poly.entity_id
_entity_poly.type
_entity_poly.pdbx_seq_one_letter_code
_entity_poly.pdbx_strand_id
1 'polypeptide(L)'
;MRNLKLVLLTFLFATIAMAQTKGTLTGNITDKDAKNGPLAFANVFVKETKNSILSDENGKYSIELNPGNYTIQFSSVGYEPFEKTVTIKAGEVTTLNCSMGSGNYTLQDVVVKTTRKKNTEAAIMFEIKEAKQVVSAISAEQMSKGTDNNAADAIQRVPGVTIVDGKFVMIRGLSERYNNVLINNAIAPSTEVDRRTFAFDLIPTKAIDKMLIVKTGSADKPGDFSGGIINITTSENISDFNTVNVGFGYRNNTSFQDYKQSEGSKTDFLGFDYEFRTLPSTFPSIDLINTYPEVGVVASNSKLQNNFNPTTSTAVLDNSFGFAFGRNKKFTNGMSLQSVNSIGYSNTYQTFQRQFTRYTTLNAGETRPPLWLNYSDDYNQNEARVTVLSNWILKLDQNNMIKFKNLFNQIGENETIIRDGNNFLQRGNDLFRNYLLGYTSRTIYTGQLEGIHKLNSTNTIDWVTGFNYMYQSEPDLRRFRTIKDVQDPNSVYEMIDPASSNLFDTGRFFGNLEEFSINNGMNYTHIIERIKNDEELNPIKLKTGYYVDYRQREFDSRYVSYFLPDYGIDRINFLKQLPLNEVFSPQYVNTTDGWILKEGTRAIDSYNADNFLAAGYIYGEFPLKKWDISGGIRVEHNILSLQSATDSGLIDIENPVTSILPSLNVGYNISDKALVRFAYSRTVNRPEFREIAPFLFYDYENEAARVGNQNLKTADIDNLDLRYEFYPSKGETVSIGGFYKRFSNPIENVTQITTEQPQFNYANAKSAFNYGAEIELRKSFKELTDNLYLGRLSVNLNASYIFSEVDLGSDVTSQQQVRALQGQSPYIVNVALGYADESGFSTNLIYNRFGDRIFSVGDVNFPTIYELSRNSLDFTVSKVYKKTTLKLGIQNLLDAKYQFYEDSNRDEEINKSNDNPTSVFKRGSLVSLNLSHNF
;
A
#
# COMPACT_ATOMS: atom_id res chain seq x y z
N MET A 1 43.07 -37.62 34.94
CA MET A 1 42.13 -37.73 33.77
C MET A 1 41.16 -38.93 33.81
N ARG A 2 41.32 -39.86 34.75
CA ARG A 2 40.42 -41.04 34.86
C ARG A 2 39.18 -40.79 35.71
N ASN A 3 39.23 -39.84 36.65
CA ASN A 3 38.10 -39.50 37.52
C ASN A 3 37.12 -38.44 36.92
N LEU A 4 37.54 -37.70 35.87
CA LEU A 4 36.69 -36.73 35.19
C LEU A 4 35.72 -37.38 34.17
N LYS A 5 36.11 -38.54 33.61
CA LYS A 5 35.25 -39.34 32.72
C LYS A 5 34.13 -40.09 33.46
N LEU A 6 34.35 -40.44 34.72
CA LEU A 6 33.35 -41.12 35.56
C LEU A 6 32.26 -40.11 36.02
N VAL A 7 32.60 -38.86 36.29
CA VAL A 7 31.67 -37.82 36.70
C VAL A 7 30.83 -37.35 35.49
N LEU A 8 31.40 -37.29 34.28
CA LEU A 8 30.64 -37.01 33.08
C LEU A 8 29.66 -38.16 32.67
N LEU A 9 30.03 -39.44 32.94
CA LEU A 9 29.15 -40.58 32.66
C LEU A 9 27.99 -40.66 33.67
N THR A 10 28.17 -40.30 34.91
CA THR A 10 27.13 -40.22 35.93
C THR A 10 26.17 -39.04 35.70
N PHE A 11 26.64 -37.93 35.15
CA PHE A 11 25.79 -36.81 34.76
C PHE A 11 24.96 -37.10 33.52
N LEU A 12 25.48 -37.93 32.57
CA LEU A 12 24.77 -38.33 31.36
C LEU A 12 23.65 -39.39 31.67
N PHE A 13 23.81 -40.20 32.70
CA PHE A 13 22.78 -41.15 33.13
C PHE A 13 21.72 -40.53 34.05
N ALA A 14 21.97 -39.41 34.69
CA ALA A 14 20.98 -38.71 35.54
C ALA A 14 19.97 -37.87 34.72
N THR A 15 20.24 -37.60 33.42
CA THR A 15 19.34 -36.87 32.53
C THR A 15 18.34 -37.76 31.76
N ILE A 16 18.44 -39.08 31.86
CA ILE A 16 17.54 -40.05 31.17
C ILE A 16 16.33 -40.47 32.04
N ALA A 17 16.24 -40.02 33.26
CA ALA A 17 15.28 -40.56 34.21
C ALA A 17 14.11 -39.63 34.59
N MET A 18 13.67 -38.73 33.71
CA MET A 18 12.39 -38.01 33.90
C MET A 18 11.72 -37.62 32.60
N ALA A 19 11.58 -38.52 31.64
CA ALA A 19 10.55 -38.38 30.62
C ALA A 19 9.27 -39.04 31.17
N GLN A 20 8.49 -38.28 31.93
CA GLN A 20 7.10 -38.72 32.21
C GLN A 20 6.37 -38.78 30.86
N THR A 21 6.09 -40.00 30.43
CA THR A 21 5.24 -40.24 29.27
C THR A 21 3.88 -39.60 29.53
N LYS A 22 3.52 -38.61 28.69
CA LYS A 22 2.20 -37.97 28.77
C LYS A 22 1.09 -38.99 28.39
N GLY A 23 -0.11 -38.77 28.89
CA GLY A 23 -1.30 -39.43 28.38
C GLY A 23 -2.09 -38.50 27.45
N THR A 24 -2.90 -39.03 26.58
CA THR A 24 -3.71 -38.26 25.63
C THR A 24 -5.18 -38.29 26.04
N LEU A 25 -5.78 -37.13 26.23
CA LEU A 25 -7.23 -36.96 26.38
C LEU A 25 -7.83 -36.62 25.00
N THR A 26 -8.77 -37.43 24.54
CA THR A 26 -9.46 -37.21 23.27
C THR A 26 -10.98 -37.39 23.45
N GLY A 27 -11.79 -36.94 22.50
CA GLY A 27 -13.24 -37.09 22.53
C GLY A 27 -13.95 -36.31 21.44
N ASN A 28 -15.26 -36.48 21.40
CA ASN A 28 -16.18 -35.80 20.50
C ASN A 28 -17.10 -34.89 21.29
N ILE A 29 -17.32 -33.69 20.81
CA ILE A 29 -18.28 -32.72 21.31
C ILE A 29 -19.44 -32.65 20.33
N THR A 30 -20.66 -32.88 20.81
CA THR A 30 -21.85 -32.87 19.96
C THR A 30 -22.90 -31.88 20.49
N ASP A 31 -23.73 -31.41 19.60
CA ASP A 31 -24.87 -30.56 19.88
C ASP A 31 -26.10 -31.40 20.17
N LYS A 32 -26.59 -31.36 21.41
CA LYS A 32 -27.75 -32.13 21.86
C LYS A 32 -29.04 -31.72 21.14
N ASP A 33 -29.17 -30.44 20.82
CA ASP A 33 -30.36 -29.84 20.21
C ASP A 33 -30.36 -30.01 18.67
N ALA A 34 -29.19 -30.24 18.07
CA ALA A 34 -29.01 -30.53 16.65
C ALA A 34 -28.79 -32.03 16.40
N LYS A 35 -29.62 -32.89 16.99
CA LYS A 35 -29.60 -34.35 16.84
C LYS A 35 -28.22 -35.00 17.07
N ASN A 36 -27.46 -34.48 18.03
CA ASN A 36 -26.06 -34.86 18.31
C ASN A 36 -25.10 -34.68 17.13
N GLY A 37 -25.39 -33.73 16.27
CA GLY A 37 -24.42 -33.27 15.24
C GLY A 37 -23.12 -32.82 15.88
N PRO A 38 -22.01 -32.84 15.13
CA PRO A 38 -20.71 -32.40 15.66
C PRO A 38 -20.74 -30.92 16.03
N LEU A 39 -20.27 -30.57 17.22
CA LEU A 39 -20.13 -29.18 17.66
C LEU A 39 -18.71 -28.70 17.39
N ALA A 40 -18.56 -28.02 16.27
CA ALA A 40 -17.28 -27.46 15.83
C ALA A 40 -16.84 -26.31 16.72
N PHE A 41 -15.52 -26.23 16.96
CA PHE A 41 -14.87 -25.11 17.67
C PHE A 41 -15.35 -24.84 19.08
N ALA A 42 -15.88 -25.85 19.74
CA ALA A 42 -16.17 -25.81 21.18
C ALA A 42 -14.83 -25.76 21.95
N ASN A 43 -14.77 -24.92 22.95
CA ASN A 43 -13.59 -24.76 23.78
C ASN A 43 -13.51 -25.89 24.83
N VAL A 44 -12.36 -26.55 24.88
CA VAL A 44 -12.00 -27.58 25.87
C VAL A 44 -10.92 -27.00 26.78
N PHE A 45 -11.27 -26.63 27.98
CA PHE A 45 -10.42 -25.97 28.94
C PHE A 45 -10.05 -26.89 30.10
N VAL A 46 -8.75 -27.04 30.37
CA VAL A 46 -8.21 -27.84 31.48
C VAL A 46 -7.92 -26.89 32.64
N LYS A 47 -8.70 -26.97 33.72
CA LYS A 47 -8.66 -25.99 34.82
C LYS A 47 -7.31 -25.95 35.53
N GLU A 48 -6.70 -27.12 35.80
CA GLU A 48 -5.46 -27.25 36.58
C GLU A 48 -4.23 -26.72 35.83
N THR A 49 -4.16 -26.91 34.51
CA THR A 49 -3.04 -26.46 33.67
C THR A 49 -3.30 -25.14 33.01
N LYS A 50 -4.54 -24.61 33.06
CA LYS A 50 -5.02 -23.42 32.36
C LYS A 50 -4.81 -23.50 30.83
N ASN A 51 -4.63 -24.69 30.26
CA ASN A 51 -4.55 -24.93 28.84
C ASN A 51 -5.95 -25.05 28.23
N SER A 52 -6.10 -24.52 27.02
CA SER A 52 -7.35 -24.72 26.26
C SER A 52 -7.04 -25.07 24.81
N ILE A 53 -7.90 -25.95 24.25
CA ILE A 53 -7.93 -26.28 22.82
C ILE A 53 -9.35 -26.12 22.30
N LEU A 54 -9.51 -26.06 21.00
CA LEU A 54 -10.82 -26.07 20.34
C LEU A 54 -11.05 -27.42 19.70
N SER A 55 -12.32 -27.89 19.70
CA SER A 55 -12.69 -29.02 18.85
C SER A 55 -12.54 -28.69 17.38
N ASP A 56 -12.29 -29.68 16.54
CA ASP A 56 -12.25 -29.56 15.10
C ASP A 56 -13.65 -29.36 14.47
N GLU A 57 -13.73 -29.29 13.14
CA GLU A 57 -14.97 -29.14 12.39
C GLU A 57 -15.95 -30.31 12.60
N ASN A 58 -15.43 -31.46 13.00
CA ASN A 58 -16.21 -32.70 13.32
C ASN A 58 -16.48 -32.85 14.82
N GLY A 59 -16.24 -31.78 15.60
CA GLY A 59 -16.43 -31.81 17.06
C GLY A 59 -15.36 -32.59 17.82
N LYS A 60 -14.29 -33.09 17.16
CA LYS A 60 -13.22 -33.87 17.81
C LYS A 60 -12.18 -32.97 18.46
N TYR A 61 -11.63 -33.41 19.58
CA TYR A 61 -10.52 -32.76 20.24
C TYR A 61 -9.49 -33.77 20.73
N SER A 62 -8.24 -33.33 20.87
CA SER A 62 -7.15 -34.13 21.44
C SER A 62 -6.16 -33.25 22.15
N ILE A 63 -5.80 -33.56 23.40
CA ILE A 63 -4.83 -32.81 24.20
C ILE A 63 -3.93 -33.77 24.97
N GLU A 64 -2.63 -33.50 24.97
CA GLU A 64 -1.67 -34.24 25.78
C GLU A 64 -1.51 -33.60 27.16
N LEU A 65 -1.64 -34.43 28.21
CA LEU A 65 -1.54 -34.01 29.59
C LEU A 65 -0.58 -34.93 30.35
N ASN A 66 0.07 -34.42 31.38
CA ASN A 66 0.81 -35.26 32.31
C ASN A 66 -0.15 -36.18 33.07
N PRO A 67 0.30 -37.37 33.56
CA PRO A 67 -0.53 -38.19 34.39
C PRO A 67 -1.06 -37.41 35.62
N GLY A 68 -2.38 -37.52 35.92
CA GLY A 68 -3.05 -36.78 36.98
C GLY A 68 -4.54 -36.69 36.81
N ASN A 69 -5.21 -36.07 37.76
CA ASN A 69 -6.63 -35.77 37.73
C ASN A 69 -6.85 -34.36 37.25
N TYR A 70 -7.73 -34.19 36.24
CA TYR A 70 -8.03 -32.93 35.61
C TYR A 70 -9.52 -32.67 35.52
N THR A 71 -9.92 -31.44 35.75
CA THR A 71 -11.28 -30.95 35.50
C THR A 71 -11.32 -30.29 34.14
N ILE A 72 -12.02 -30.95 33.20
CA ILE A 72 -12.19 -30.49 31.83
C ILE A 72 -13.51 -29.73 31.74
N GLN A 73 -13.44 -28.48 31.30
CA GLN A 73 -14.62 -27.65 31.05
C GLN A 73 -14.80 -27.51 29.52
N PHE A 74 -15.99 -27.90 29.06
CA PHE A 74 -16.43 -27.69 27.68
C PHE A 74 -17.31 -26.46 27.62
N SER A 75 -17.08 -25.57 26.65
CA SER A 75 -17.89 -24.38 26.47
C SER A 75 -17.99 -24.00 25.00
N SER A 76 -19.16 -23.55 24.55
CA SER A 76 -19.39 -23.00 23.21
C SER A 76 -20.45 -21.89 23.30
N VAL A 77 -20.43 -20.99 22.33
CA VAL A 77 -21.36 -19.85 22.32
C VAL A 77 -22.77 -20.35 22.06
N GLY A 78 -23.71 -20.06 22.98
CA GLY A 78 -25.10 -20.50 22.90
C GLY A 78 -25.38 -21.81 23.63
N TYR A 79 -24.40 -22.46 24.25
CA TYR A 79 -24.52 -23.73 24.93
C TYR A 79 -24.23 -23.61 26.43
N GLU A 80 -24.88 -24.47 27.24
CA GLU A 80 -24.58 -24.57 28.66
C GLU A 80 -23.20 -25.19 28.90
N PRO A 81 -22.29 -24.54 29.66
CA PRO A 81 -20.98 -25.11 29.96
C PRO A 81 -21.09 -26.46 30.66
N PHE A 82 -20.33 -27.42 30.23
CA PHE A 82 -20.29 -28.78 30.82
C PHE A 82 -18.93 -29.04 31.44
N GLU A 83 -18.87 -29.54 32.68
CA GLU A 83 -17.61 -29.86 33.36
C GLU A 83 -17.58 -31.33 33.78
N LYS A 84 -16.40 -31.94 33.65
CA LYS A 84 -16.21 -33.32 34.10
C LYS A 84 -14.76 -33.57 34.51
N THR A 85 -14.56 -34.25 35.61
CA THR A 85 -13.24 -34.68 36.06
C THR A 85 -12.85 -35.99 35.40
N VAL A 86 -11.58 -36.07 34.95
CA VAL A 86 -10.98 -37.21 34.25
C VAL A 86 -9.59 -37.49 34.81
N THR A 87 -9.24 -38.77 34.90
CA THR A 87 -7.90 -39.22 35.28
C THR A 87 -7.11 -39.60 34.04
N ILE A 88 -5.96 -38.96 33.86
CA ILE A 88 -5.03 -39.22 32.76
C ILE A 88 -3.89 -40.11 33.29
N LYS A 89 -3.64 -41.24 32.59
CA LYS A 89 -2.54 -42.12 32.90
C LYS A 89 -1.44 -42.03 31.86
N ALA A 90 -0.22 -42.35 32.26
CA ALA A 90 0.95 -42.27 31.40
C ALA A 90 0.82 -43.24 30.20
N GLY A 91 0.96 -42.74 28.99
CA GLY A 91 0.94 -43.52 27.73
C GLY A 91 -0.43 -44.04 27.31
N GLU A 92 -1.51 -43.76 28.09
CA GLU A 92 -2.87 -44.21 27.75
C GLU A 92 -3.65 -43.08 27.03
N VAL A 93 -4.59 -43.50 26.17
CA VAL A 93 -5.57 -42.60 25.54
C VAL A 93 -6.85 -42.67 26.36
N THR A 94 -7.21 -41.56 26.98
CA THR A 94 -8.46 -41.41 27.72
C THR A 94 -9.50 -40.71 26.84
N THR A 95 -10.67 -41.33 26.64
CA THR A 95 -11.75 -40.77 25.83
C THR A 95 -12.81 -40.11 26.69
N LEU A 96 -13.14 -38.85 26.45
CA LEU A 96 -14.19 -38.10 27.12
C LEU A 96 -15.08 -37.39 26.08
N ASN A 97 -16.24 -37.95 25.79
CA ASN A 97 -17.23 -37.33 24.90
C ASN A 97 -18.13 -36.38 25.70
N CYS A 98 -18.57 -35.31 25.06
CA CYS A 98 -19.44 -34.30 25.61
C CYS A 98 -20.59 -34.00 24.63
N SER A 99 -21.83 -33.94 25.17
CA SER A 99 -23.00 -33.49 24.42
C SER A 99 -23.53 -32.22 25.07
N MET A 100 -23.46 -31.09 24.38
CA MET A 100 -23.83 -29.76 24.88
C MET A 100 -25.24 -29.42 24.40
N GLY A 101 -26.11 -28.89 25.32
CA GLY A 101 -27.42 -28.37 24.95
C GLY A 101 -27.48 -26.85 25.01
N SER A 102 -28.46 -26.22 24.33
CA SER A 102 -28.70 -24.79 24.39
C SER A 102 -29.12 -24.38 25.81
N GLY A 103 -28.45 -23.41 26.38
CA GLY A 103 -28.68 -22.88 27.71
C GLY A 103 -29.61 -21.66 27.72
N ASN A 104 -30.69 -21.70 28.51
CA ASN A 104 -31.42 -20.50 28.91
C ASN A 104 -30.61 -19.79 30.01
N TYR A 105 -29.99 -18.67 29.70
CA TYR A 105 -29.15 -17.92 30.63
C TYR A 105 -29.99 -17.11 31.62
N THR A 106 -29.99 -17.50 32.90
CA THR A 106 -30.12 -16.57 34.02
C THR A 106 -28.74 -16.09 34.44
N LEU A 107 -28.58 -14.77 34.48
CA LEU A 107 -27.31 -14.06 34.75
C LEU A 107 -26.83 -14.31 36.19
N GLN A 108 -25.84 -15.15 36.39
CA GLN A 108 -24.83 -15.07 37.46
C GLN A 108 -23.73 -16.09 37.15
N ASP A 109 -22.69 -15.64 36.47
CA ASP A 109 -21.28 -15.99 36.69
C ASP A 109 -20.42 -15.43 35.54
N VAL A 110 -19.26 -14.92 35.88
CA VAL A 110 -18.33 -14.28 34.99
C VAL A 110 -17.77 -15.30 33.98
N VAL A 111 -18.36 -15.38 32.80
CA VAL A 111 -17.79 -16.12 31.70
C VAL A 111 -16.80 -15.21 30.97
N VAL A 112 -15.51 -15.52 31.06
CA VAL A 112 -14.48 -14.92 30.19
C VAL A 112 -14.77 -15.42 28.77
N LYS A 113 -15.56 -14.65 28.00
CA LYS A 113 -15.67 -14.85 26.55
C LYS A 113 -14.36 -14.43 25.92
N THR A 114 -13.53 -15.39 25.52
CA THR A 114 -12.44 -15.09 24.59
C THR A 114 -13.07 -14.76 23.24
N THR A 115 -13.11 -13.49 22.92
CA THR A 115 -13.51 -13.01 21.60
C THR A 115 -12.52 -13.53 20.57
N ARG A 116 -13.02 -14.20 19.52
CA ARG A 116 -12.22 -14.74 18.43
C ARG A 116 -11.38 -13.60 17.83
N LYS A 117 -10.05 -13.72 17.89
CA LYS A 117 -9.16 -12.77 17.21
C LYS A 117 -9.41 -12.87 15.70
N LYS A 118 -9.79 -11.76 15.08
CA LYS A 118 -10.09 -11.68 13.64
C LYS A 118 -8.84 -11.42 12.79
N ASN A 119 -7.72 -11.08 13.40
CA ASN A 119 -6.49 -10.64 12.76
C ASN A 119 -5.41 -11.75 12.69
N THR A 120 -5.78 -13.00 12.94
CA THR A 120 -4.90 -14.16 12.82
C THR A 120 -4.93 -14.76 11.43
N GLU A 121 -3.87 -15.47 11.07
CA GLU A 121 -3.77 -16.19 9.79
C GLU A 121 -4.93 -17.19 9.60
N ALA A 122 -5.27 -17.96 10.64
CA ALA A 122 -6.39 -18.90 10.63
C ALA A 122 -7.75 -18.22 10.43
N ALA A 123 -7.95 -17.03 11.04
CA ALA A 123 -9.20 -16.29 10.88
C ALA A 123 -9.37 -15.76 9.45
N ILE A 124 -8.29 -15.27 8.86
CA ILE A 124 -8.27 -14.80 7.47
C ILE A 124 -8.49 -15.94 6.48
N MET A 125 -7.88 -17.12 6.70
CA MET A 125 -8.11 -18.29 5.85
C MET A 125 -9.57 -18.74 5.86
N PHE A 126 -10.21 -18.71 7.03
CA PHE A 126 -11.65 -18.95 7.11
C PHE A 126 -12.47 -17.92 6.34
N GLU A 127 -12.12 -16.62 6.44
CA GLU A 127 -12.79 -15.55 5.69
C GLU A 127 -12.64 -15.72 4.17
N ILE A 128 -11.45 -16.13 3.70
CA ILE A 128 -11.19 -16.43 2.28
C ILE A 128 -12.06 -17.62 1.82
N LYS A 129 -12.13 -18.69 2.61
CA LYS A 129 -12.92 -19.89 2.29
C LYS A 129 -14.43 -19.57 2.18
N GLU A 130 -14.95 -18.75 3.10
CA GLU A 130 -16.38 -18.38 3.13
C GLU A 130 -16.76 -17.29 2.12
N ALA A 131 -15.78 -16.54 1.59
CA ALA A 131 -16.03 -15.51 0.59
C ALA A 131 -16.67 -16.11 -0.67
N LYS A 132 -17.63 -15.41 -1.26
CA LYS A 132 -18.26 -15.83 -2.53
C LYS A 132 -17.43 -15.40 -3.74
N GLN A 133 -16.67 -14.32 -3.61
CA GLN A 133 -15.74 -13.78 -4.57
C GLN A 133 -14.37 -14.49 -4.51
N VAL A 134 -13.57 -14.33 -5.55
CA VAL A 134 -12.14 -14.66 -5.50
C VAL A 134 -11.41 -13.59 -4.69
N VAL A 135 -10.91 -13.97 -3.53
CA VAL A 135 -10.23 -13.07 -2.61
C VAL A 135 -8.85 -13.59 -2.22
N SER A 136 -7.97 -12.68 -1.90
CA SER A 136 -6.68 -12.94 -1.24
C SER A 136 -6.54 -11.97 -0.07
N ALA A 137 -5.78 -12.32 0.96
CA ALA A 137 -5.66 -11.46 2.12
C ALA A 137 -4.33 -11.65 2.86
N ILE A 138 -3.96 -10.64 3.65
CA ILE A 138 -2.86 -10.70 4.60
C ILE A 138 -3.34 -10.22 5.98
N SER A 139 -3.00 -10.96 7.04
CA SER A 139 -3.37 -10.66 8.43
C SER A 139 -2.30 -9.86 9.16
N ALA A 140 -2.67 -9.18 10.26
CA ALA A 140 -1.70 -8.55 11.17
C ALA A 140 -0.65 -9.54 11.69
N GLU A 141 -1.04 -10.80 11.93
CA GLU A 141 -0.11 -11.85 12.34
C GLU A 141 0.96 -12.09 11.27
N GLN A 142 0.57 -12.20 10.00
CA GLN A 142 1.51 -12.38 8.88
C GLN A 142 2.41 -11.14 8.69
N MET A 143 1.83 -9.94 8.75
CA MET A 143 2.59 -8.68 8.66
C MET A 143 3.64 -8.60 9.78
N SER A 144 3.29 -8.99 11.00
CA SER A 144 4.21 -8.97 12.15
C SER A 144 5.40 -9.91 12.02
N LYS A 145 5.28 -10.99 11.21
CA LYS A 145 6.36 -11.96 10.95
C LYS A 145 7.42 -11.43 9.98
N GLY A 146 7.07 -10.47 9.11
CA GLY A 146 7.97 -9.89 8.12
C GLY A 146 8.71 -8.64 8.59
N THR A 147 9.44 -8.00 7.67
CA THR A 147 10.12 -6.70 7.86
C THR A 147 9.19 -5.52 7.63
N ASP A 148 7.90 -5.74 7.38
CA ASP A 148 6.94 -4.75 6.92
C ASP A 148 6.77 -3.60 7.91
N ASN A 149 7.02 -2.40 7.45
CA ASN A 149 6.80 -1.18 8.21
C ASN A 149 5.45 -0.52 7.86
N ASN A 150 5.01 -0.67 6.63
CA ASN A 150 3.80 -0.06 6.09
C ASN A 150 2.97 -1.06 5.26
N ALA A 151 1.81 -0.63 4.79
CA ALA A 151 0.91 -1.46 4.01
C ALA A 151 1.49 -1.87 2.64
N ALA A 152 2.37 -1.04 2.02
CA ALA A 152 3.04 -1.39 0.76
C ALA A 152 3.97 -2.59 0.93
N ASP A 153 4.81 -2.56 1.98
CA ASP A 153 5.71 -3.69 2.29
C ASP A 153 4.93 -4.99 2.53
N ALA A 154 3.79 -4.89 3.18
CA ALA A 154 2.98 -6.06 3.53
C ALA A 154 2.23 -6.65 2.33
N ILE A 155 1.59 -5.80 1.53
CA ILE A 155 0.67 -6.26 0.47
C ILE A 155 1.38 -6.93 -0.71
N GLN A 156 2.67 -6.62 -0.95
CA GLN A 156 3.46 -7.28 -2.00
C GLN A 156 3.60 -8.80 -1.83
N ARG A 157 3.29 -9.33 -0.64
CA ARG A 157 3.29 -10.77 -0.37
C ARG A 157 2.01 -11.47 -0.79
N VAL A 158 1.00 -10.73 -1.22
CA VAL A 158 -0.27 -11.30 -1.67
C VAL A 158 -0.12 -11.78 -3.13
N PRO A 159 -0.73 -12.91 -3.52
CA PRO A 159 -0.65 -13.43 -4.89
C PRO A 159 -1.05 -12.42 -5.95
N GLY A 160 -0.24 -12.28 -7.00
CA GLY A 160 -0.50 -11.40 -8.13
C GLY A 160 -0.34 -9.90 -7.83
N VAL A 161 0.31 -9.55 -6.72
CA VAL A 161 0.58 -8.16 -6.33
C VAL A 161 2.05 -7.82 -6.50
N THR A 162 2.32 -6.65 -7.10
CA THR A 162 3.64 -6.01 -7.15
C THR A 162 3.55 -4.57 -6.67
N ILE A 163 4.70 -4.00 -6.30
CA ILE A 163 4.81 -2.60 -5.87
C ILE A 163 5.66 -1.84 -6.88
N VAL A 164 5.23 -0.63 -7.19
CA VAL A 164 5.95 0.36 -8.01
C VAL A 164 6.29 1.55 -7.13
N ASP A 165 7.48 2.14 -7.34
CA ASP A 165 8.01 3.29 -6.59
C ASP A 165 8.02 3.11 -5.06
N GLY A 166 7.95 1.85 -4.59
CA GLY A 166 7.93 1.51 -3.16
C GLY A 166 6.59 1.77 -2.46
N LYS A 167 5.57 2.29 -3.13
CA LYS A 167 4.31 2.75 -2.51
C LYS A 167 3.03 2.41 -3.27
N PHE A 168 3.08 2.14 -4.58
CA PHE A 168 1.89 1.91 -5.40
C PHE A 168 1.67 0.44 -5.69
N VAL A 169 0.44 0.01 -5.54
CA VAL A 169 0.04 -1.41 -5.70
C VAL A 169 -0.43 -1.68 -7.11
N MET A 170 0.15 -2.68 -7.73
CA MET A 170 -0.32 -3.27 -8.98
C MET A 170 -0.87 -4.67 -8.71
N ILE A 171 -2.02 -5.00 -9.28
CA ILE A 171 -2.67 -6.30 -9.13
C ILE A 171 -2.85 -6.95 -10.49
N ARG A 172 -2.38 -8.19 -10.63
CA ARG A 172 -2.47 -8.97 -11.89
C ARG A 172 -1.85 -8.25 -13.09
N GLY A 173 -0.75 -7.53 -12.85
CA GLY A 173 -0.06 -6.75 -13.86
C GLY A 173 -0.76 -5.49 -14.34
N LEU A 174 -1.90 -5.15 -13.77
CA LEU A 174 -2.59 -3.89 -14.07
C LEU A 174 -2.03 -2.77 -13.20
N SER A 175 -1.82 -1.60 -13.80
CA SER A 175 -1.29 -0.43 -13.10
C SER A 175 -2.19 -0.01 -11.94
N GLU A 176 -1.64 0.78 -11.05
CA GLU A 176 -2.27 1.26 -9.82
C GLU A 176 -3.62 1.94 -10.06
N ARG A 177 -3.79 2.62 -11.21
CA ARG A 177 -5.04 3.29 -11.57
C ARG A 177 -6.25 2.36 -11.74
N TYR A 178 -6.00 1.06 -11.94
CA TYR A 178 -7.03 0.02 -12.09
C TYR A 178 -7.44 -0.61 -10.76
N ASN A 179 -6.95 -0.13 -9.64
CA ASN A 179 -7.31 -0.60 -8.30
C ASN A 179 -8.21 0.39 -7.58
N ASN A 180 -9.10 -0.13 -6.74
CA ASN A 180 -9.87 0.67 -5.79
C ASN A 180 -9.42 0.37 -4.37
N VAL A 181 -9.24 1.38 -3.56
CA VAL A 181 -8.79 1.25 -2.17
C VAL A 181 -9.90 1.67 -1.23
N LEU A 182 -10.19 0.81 -0.27
CA LEU A 182 -11.11 1.07 0.81
C LEU A 182 -10.35 1.09 2.14
N ILE A 183 -10.65 2.02 2.98
CA ILE A 183 -10.26 1.99 4.40
C ILE A 183 -11.53 1.77 5.21
N ASN A 184 -11.61 0.61 5.90
CA ASN A 184 -12.80 0.20 6.66
C ASN A 184 -14.12 0.27 5.86
N ASN A 185 -14.12 -0.22 4.62
CA ASN A 185 -15.25 -0.24 3.68
C ASN A 185 -15.67 1.11 3.08
N ALA A 186 -14.99 2.20 3.36
CA ALA A 186 -15.20 3.50 2.71
C ALA A 186 -14.09 3.76 1.68
N ILE A 187 -14.42 4.38 0.53
CA ILE A 187 -13.46 4.68 -0.52
C ILE A 187 -12.40 5.65 0.01
N ALA A 188 -11.12 5.30 -0.17
CA ALA A 188 -9.98 6.13 0.18
C ALA A 188 -9.71 7.19 -0.92
N PRO A 189 -9.21 8.39 -0.56
CA PRO A 189 -8.83 9.41 -1.53
C PRO A 189 -7.60 8.99 -2.35
N SER A 190 -7.40 9.59 -3.53
CA SER A 190 -6.11 9.56 -4.21
C SER A 190 -5.12 10.44 -3.46
N THR A 191 -3.92 9.92 -3.20
CA THR A 191 -2.93 10.58 -2.34
C THR A 191 -1.78 11.24 -3.12
N GLU A 192 -1.85 11.23 -4.44
CA GLU A 192 -0.81 11.77 -5.30
C GLU A 192 -1.36 12.90 -6.18
N VAL A 193 -0.53 13.92 -6.40
CA VAL A 193 -0.86 15.09 -7.23
C VAL A 193 -0.85 14.73 -8.71
N ASP A 194 0.04 13.82 -9.12
CA ASP A 194 0.37 13.56 -10.52
C ASP A 194 -0.29 12.31 -11.12
N ARG A 195 -0.95 11.48 -10.30
CA ARG A 195 -1.54 10.20 -10.75
C ARG A 195 -2.73 9.74 -9.90
N ARG A 196 -3.56 8.88 -10.49
CA ARG A 196 -4.66 8.22 -9.80
C ARG A 196 -4.16 7.04 -8.99
N THR A 197 -3.89 7.21 -7.70
CA THR A 197 -3.47 6.12 -6.84
C THR A 197 -3.54 6.47 -5.36
N PHE A 198 -3.58 5.43 -4.53
CA PHE A 198 -3.39 5.53 -3.09
C PHE A 198 -1.98 5.03 -2.75
N ALA A 199 -1.23 5.82 -2.02
CA ALA A 199 0.12 5.45 -1.58
C ALA A 199 0.04 4.58 -0.32
N PHE A 200 0.38 3.30 -0.44
CA PHE A 200 0.24 2.31 0.64
C PHE A 200 1.31 2.45 1.72
N ASP A 201 2.39 3.15 1.45
CA ASP A 201 3.40 3.49 2.45
C ASP A 201 2.85 4.40 3.57
N LEU A 202 1.74 5.12 3.31
CA LEU A 202 1.08 6.02 4.26
C LEU A 202 0.51 5.32 5.50
N ILE A 203 0.16 4.02 5.42
CA ILE A 203 -0.49 3.30 6.51
C ILE A 203 0.51 2.33 7.16
N PRO A 204 0.95 2.57 8.41
CA PRO A 204 1.84 1.65 9.10
C PRO A 204 1.14 0.33 9.43
N THR A 205 1.83 -0.79 9.28
CA THR A 205 1.28 -2.14 9.51
C THR A 205 0.71 -2.32 10.91
N LYS A 206 1.21 -1.61 11.91
CA LYS A 206 0.71 -1.67 13.29
C LYS A 206 -0.71 -1.11 13.46
N ALA A 207 -1.18 -0.29 12.51
CA ALA A 207 -2.54 0.24 12.49
C ALA A 207 -3.53 -0.70 11.79
N ILE A 208 -3.07 -1.82 11.22
CA ILE A 208 -3.85 -2.69 10.32
C ILE A 208 -4.12 -4.03 11.00
N ASP A 209 -5.37 -4.48 11.02
CA ASP A 209 -5.74 -5.85 11.40
C ASP A 209 -5.65 -6.82 10.21
N LYS A 210 -6.06 -6.36 9.03
CA LYS A 210 -5.99 -7.14 7.79
C LYS A 210 -6.10 -6.24 6.56
N MET A 211 -5.57 -6.74 5.44
CA MET A 211 -5.87 -6.23 4.11
C MET A 211 -6.50 -7.36 3.29
N LEU A 212 -7.69 -7.11 2.76
CA LEU A 212 -8.43 -8.04 1.90
C LEU A 212 -8.41 -7.53 0.47
N ILE A 213 -8.00 -8.36 -0.47
CA ILE A 213 -7.99 -8.04 -1.91
C ILE A 213 -9.09 -8.84 -2.57
N VAL A 214 -10.14 -8.15 -3.02
CA VAL A 214 -11.25 -8.74 -3.77
C VAL A 214 -10.93 -8.59 -5.26
N LYS A 215 -10.73 -9.73 -5.94
CA LYS A 215 -10.26 -9.77 -7.34
C LYS A 215 -11.39 -9.92 -8.35
N THR A 216 -12.61 -10.26 -7.92
CA THR A 216 -13.80 -10.40 -8.77
C THR A 216 -14.91 -9.47 -8.31
N GLY A 217 -15.69 -8.94 -9.28
CA GLY A 217 -16.77 -8.03 -8.97
C GLY A 217 -17.95 -8.67 -8.26
N SER A 218 -18.64 -7.86 -7.47
CA SER A 218 -19.88 -8.21 -6.80
C SER A 218 -20.76 -6.97 -6.71
N ALA A 219 -22.07 -7.13 -6.85
CA ALA A 219 -22.98 -5.99 -6.87
C ALA A 219 -22.95 -5.14 -5.58
N ASP A 220 -22.58 -5.73 -4.44
CA ASP A 220 -22.45 -5.04 -3.15
C ASP A 220 -21.11 -4.31 -2.96
N LYS A 221 -20.25 -4.30 -3.99
CA LYS A 221 -18.94 -3.63 -3.98
C LYS A 221 -18.89 -2.52 -5.03
N PRO A 222 -18.02 -1.51 -4.87
CA PRO A 222 -17.78 -0.50 -5.90
C PRO A 222 -17.44 -1.13 -7.25
N GLY A 223 -17.89 -0.53 -8.34
CA GLY A 223 -17.66 -1.02 -9.69
C GLY A 223 -16.37 -0.52 -10.35
N ASP A 224 -15.75 0.51 -9.80
CA ASP A 224 -14.58 1.17 -10.37
C ASP A 224 -13.28 0.46 -9.99
N PHE A 225 -13.01 -0.66 -10.66
CA PHE A 225 -11.73 -1.39 -10.55
C PHE A 225 -11.60 -2.43 -11.66
N SER A 226 -10.38 -2.87 -11.89
CA SER A 226 -10.08 -4.02 -12.74
C SER A 226 -9.02 -4.93 -12.13
N GLY A 227 -8.00 -4.39 -11.48
CA GLY A 227 -7.00 -5.18 -10.74
C GLY A 227 -7.62 -5.85 -9.53
N GLY A 228 -8.15 -5.05 -8.63
CA GLY A 228 -8.84 -5.49 -7.42
C GLY A 228 -9.30 -4.34 -6.53
N ILE A 229 -10.16 -4.69 -5.56
CA ILE A 229 -10.52 -3.81 -4.46
C ILE A 229 -9.67 -4.21 -3.25
N ILE A 230 -8.88 -3.28 -2.73
CA ILE A 230 -8.05 -3.49 -1.54
C ILE A 230 -8.76 -2.85 -0.36
N ASN A 231 -9.27 -3.66 0.55
CA ASN A 231 -9.92 -3.16 1.77
C ASN A 231 -8.98 -3.30 2.97
N ILE A 232 -8.50 -2.17 3.47
CA ILE A 232 -7.65 -2.07 4.65
C ILE A 232 -8.55 -1.93 5.88
N THR A 233 -8.53 -2.93 6.75
CA THR A 233 -9.26 -2.89 8.02
C THR A 233 -8.31 -2.44 9.12
N THR A 234 -8.59 -1.30 9.72
CA THR A 234 -7.81 -0.77 10.86
C THR A 234 -8.10 -1.56 12.14
N SER A 235 -7.15 -1.51 13.07
CA SER A 235 -7.17 -2.37 14.27
C SER A 235 -8.44 -2.21 15.12
N GLU A 236 -9.07 -3.36 15.41
CA GLU A 236 -10.29 -3.48 16.24
C GLU A 236 -10.06 -4.41 17.45
N ASN A 237 -8.87 -4.41 18.04
CA ASN A 237 -8.55 -5.33 19.15
C ASN A 237 -9.45 -5.06 20.37
N ILE A 238 -10.02 -6.14 20.93
CA ILE A 238 -11.09 -6.08 21.93
C ILE A 238 -10.59 -6.33 23.37
N SER A 239 -9.29 -6.51 23.58
CA SER A 239 -8.72 -6.79 24.91
C SER A 239 -8.10 -5.55 25.55
N ASP A 240 -8.03 -5.52 26.88
CA ASP A 240 -7.23 -4.52 27.56
C ASP A 240 -5.76 -4.81 27.34
N PHE A 241 -5.02 -3.80 26.86
CA PHE A 241 -3.59 -3.88 26.66
C PHE A 241 -2.95 -2.49 26.71
N ASN A 242 -1.66 -2.43 27.01
CA ASN A 242 -0.81 -1.28 26.78
C ASN A 242 0.49 -1.80 26.16
N THR A 243 0.92 -1.20 25.06
CA THR A 243 2.13 -1.62 24.33
C THR A 243 2.99 -0.40 24.04
N VAL A 244 4.27 -0.49 24.32
CA VAL A 244 5.30 0.45 23.87
C VAL A 244 6.17 -0.25 22.86
N ASN A 245 6.48 0.45 21.76
CA ASN A 245 7.37 -0.02 20.71
C ASN A 245 8.50 0.98 20.52
N VAL A 246 9.73 0.48 20.38
CA VAL A 246 10.92 1.27 20.04
C VAL A 246 11.66 0.52 18.95
N GLY A 247 12.02 1.22 17.88
CA GLY A 247 12.78 0.64 16.78
C GLY A 247 13.91 1.53 16.33
N PHE A 248 15.01 0.89 15.90
CA PHE A 248 16.16 1.53 15.27
C PHE A 248 16.53 0.78 14.00
N GLY A 249 16.99 1.52 13.00
CA GLY A 249 17.41 0.98 11.71
C GLY A 249 18.79 1.52 11.31
N TYR A 250 19.64 0.63 10.83
CA TYR A 250 20.92 0.96 10.22
C TYR A 250 20.85 0.63 8.73
N ARG A 251 21.06 1.62 7.88
CA ARG A 251 21.14 1.46 6.42
C ARG A 251 22.61 1.59 5.99
N ASN A 252 23.12 0.56 5.31
CA ASN A 252 24.57 0.42 5.06
C ASN A 252 25.18 1.55 4.23
N ASN A 253 24.43 2.19 3.34
CA ASN A 253 24.91 3.30 2.50
C ASN A 253 24.44 4.68 2.97
N THR A 254 23.78 4.79 4.12
CA THR A 254 23.18 6.03 4.60
C THR A 254 23.57 6.35 6.04
N SER A 255 23.36 5.41 6.98
CA SER A 255 23.55 5.68 8.40
C SER A 255 25.02 6.02 8.71
N PHE A 256 25.21 7.16 9.37
CA PHE A 256 26.50 7.75 9.72
C PHE A 256 27.35 8.22 8.53
N GLN A 257 26.71 8.37 7.33
CA GLN A 257 27.31 9.00 6.16
C GLN A 257 26.87 10.47 6.03
N ASP A 258 27.55 11.19 5.16
CA ASP A 258 27.17 12.54 4.80
C ASP A 258 25.77 12.54 4.19
N TYR A 259 24.96 13.49 4.64
CA TYR A 259 23.59 13.69 4.22
C TYR A 259 23.39 15.15 3.89
N LYS A 260 22.85 15.42 2.70
CA LYS A 260 22.60 16.78 2.23
C LYS A 260 21.12 17.12 2.34
N GLN A 261 20.82 18.32 2.80
CA GLN A 261 19.45 18.79 2.98
C GLN A 261 19.34 20.30 2.75
N SER A 262 18.17 20.75 2.35
CA SER A 262 17.82 22.16 2.36
C SER A 262 17.57 22.64 3.80
N GLU A 263 17.71 23.92 4.04
CA GLU A 263 17.32 24.55 5.30
C GLU A 263 15.83 24.28 5.57
N GLY A 264 15.49 23.92 6.82
CA GLY A 264 14.17 23.45 7.19
C GLY A 264 13.50 24.16 8.34
N SER A 265 12.20 23.92 8.47
CA SER A 265 11.37 24.36 9.59
C SER A 265 11.75 23.62 10.88
N LYS A 266 11.53 24.26 12.03
CA LYS A 266 11.68 23.62 13.35
C LYS A 266 10.68 22.48 13.58
N THR A 267 9.68 22.34 12.73
CA THR A 267 8.61 21.33 12.82
C THR A 267 8.73 20.24 11.75
N ASP A 268 9.72 20.29 10.86
CA ASP A 268 9.96 19.25 9.84
C ASP A 268 10.06 17.85 10.46
N PHE A 269 10.61 17.73 11.65
CA PHE A 269 10.71 16.45 12.35
C PHE A 269 9.35 15.84 12.73
N LEU A 270 8.26 16.61 12.69
CA LEU A 270 6.88 16.14 12.85
C LEU A 270 6.14 16.05 11.51
N GLY A 271 6.77 16.42 10.41
CA GLY A 271 6.19 16.41 9.09
C GLY A 271 5.44 17.71 8.71
N PHE A 272 5.58 18.80 9.49
CA PHE A 272 4.91 20.09 9.24
C PHE A 272 5.91 21.17 8.87
N ASP A 273 5.62 21.97 7.84
CA ASP A 273 6.45 23.10 7.44
C ASP A 273 6.31 24.35 8.32
N TYR A 274 5.23 24.52 9.00
CA TYR A 274 4.87 25.66 9.82
C TYR A 274 5.36 27.02 9.26
N GLU A 275 4.84 27.41 8.09
CA GLU A 275 5.04 28.72 7.43
C GLU A 275 6.51 29.08 7.10
N PHE A 276 7.45 28.13 7.15
CA PHE A 276 8.85 28.42 6.87
C PHE A 276 9.12 28.55 5.36
N ARG A 277 8.53 27.65 4.55
CA ARG A 277 8.68 27.61 3.09
C ARG A 277 7.42 28.07 2.36
N THR A 278 6.28 28.09 3.03
CA THR A 278 4.97 28.41 2.43
C THR A 278 4.91 29.87 2.00
N LEU A 279 4.31 30.15 0.83
CA LEU A 279 4.04 31.53 0.41
C LEU A 279 3.07 32.19 1.40
N PRO A 280 3.45 33.32 2.01
CA PRO A 280 2.53 34.05 2.89
C PRO A 280 1.35 34.62 2.10
N SER A 281 0.19 34.75 2.75
CA SER A 281 -1.03 35.32 2.14
C SER A 281 -0.86 36.77 1.63
N THR A 282 0.19 37.44 2.09
CA THR A 282 0.57 38.80 1.66
C THR A 282 1.56 38.79 0.47
N PHE A 283 1.83 37.61 -0.12
CA PHE A 283 2.66 37.56 -1.33
C PHE A 283 1.91 38.23 -2.50
N PRO A 284 2.58 39.08 -3.32
CA PRO A 284 1.90 39.83 -4.35
C PRO A 284 1.22 38.97 -5.40
N SER A 285 0.18 39.49 -6.05
CA SER A 285 -0.49 38.81 -7.16
C SER A 285 0.44 38.70 -8.37
N ILE A 286 0.11 37.74 -9.27
CA ILE A 286 0.81 37.48 -10.55
C ILE A 286 0.97 38.77 -11.34
N ASP A 287 -0.13 39.51 -11.53
CA ASP A 287 -0.16 40.75 -12.30
C ASP A 287 0.75 41.82 -11.71
N LEU A 288 0.82 41.97 -10.40
CA LEU A 288 1.66 42.94 -9.73
C LEU A 288 3.15 42.65 -9.94
N ILE A 289 3.57 41.38 -9.82
CA ILE A 289 4.97 40.96 -10.01
C ILE A 289 5.39 41.16 -11.46
N ASN A 290 4.56 40.82 -12.42
CA ASN A 290 4.88 40.94 -13.84
C ASN A 290 4.83 42.38 -14.36
N THR A 291 3.95 43.21 -13.78
CA THR A 291 3.86 44.64 -14.18
C THR A 291 4.94 45.50 -13.55
N TYR A 292 5.30 45.20 -12.29
CA TYR A 292 6.22 46.02 -11.49
C TYR A 292 7.37 45.18 -10.94
N PRO A 293 8.53 45.07 -11.62
CA PRO A 293 9.67 44.28 -11.18
C PRO A 293 10.14 44.54 -9.74
N GLU A 294 10.03 45.81 -9.27
CA GLU A 294 10.33 46.20 -7.90
C GLU A 294 9.45 45.46 -6.85
N VAL A 295 8.20 45.15 -7.19
CA VAL A 295 7.29 44.36 -6.32
C VAL A 295 7.83 42.94 -6.17
N GLY A 296 8.29 42.32 -7.26
CA GLY A 296 8.93 41.01 -7.25
C GLY A 296 10.20 41.00 -6.40
N VAL A 297 11.06 42.02 -6.55
CA VAL A 297 12.29 42.20 -5.75
C VAL A 297 11.96 42.35 -4.26
N VAL A 298 10.99 43.16 -3.87
CA VAL A 298 10.59 43.33 -2.48
C VAL A 298 10.00 41.99 -1.92
N ALA A 299 9.20 41.32 -2.71
CA ALA A 299 8.61 40.04 -2.32
C ALA A 299 9.71 38.98 -2.09
N SER A 300 10.67 38.87 -3.00
CA SER A 300 11.82 37.96 -2.87
C SER A 300 12.60 38.25 -1.58
N ASN A 301 12.97 39.50 -1.35
CA ASN A 301 13.84 39.87 -0.25
C ASN A 301 13.19 39.83 1.14
N SER A 302 11.83 39.89 1.22
CA SER A 302 11.12 39.98 2.47
C SER A 302 10.27 38.74 2.80
N LYS A 303 10.00 37.86 1.83
CA LYS A 303 9.00 36.79 1.95
C LYS A 303 9.55 35.40 1.59
N LEU A 304 10.67 35.31 0.90
CA LEU A 304 11.22 34.04 0.43
C LEU A 304 12.53 33.70 1.14
N GLN A 305 12.76 32.41 1.33
CA GLN A 305 14.04 31.90 1.83
C GLN A 305 15.03 31.82 0.68
N ASN A 306 16.06 32.68 0.69
CA ASN A 306 16.98 32.87 -0.46
C ASN A 306 18.31 32.13 -0.31
N ASN A 307 18.45 31.22 0.64
CA ASN A 307 19.61 30.33 0.75
C ASN A 307 19.41 29.11 -0.16
N PHE A 308 20.14 29.05 -1.26
CA PHE A 308 20.08 27.95 -2.25
C PHE A 308 21.18 26.91 -2.02
N ASN A 309 22.03 27.09 -1.00
CA ASN A 309 23.11 26.17 -0.70
C ASN A 309 22.60 25.02 0.21
N PRO A 310 22.64 23.76 -0.24
CA PRO A 310 22.34 22.64 0.63
C PRO A 310 23.38 22.51 1.74
N THR A 311 22.93 22.21 2.93
CA THR A 311 23.80 21.94 4.11
C THR A 311 24.12 20.45 4.19
N THR A 312 25.35 20.13 4.62
CA THR A 312 25.77 18.76 4.87
C THR A 312 25.70 18.47 6.36
N SER A 313 25.06 17.37 6.71
CA SER A 313 25.00 16.83 8.07
C SER A 313 25.29 15.33 8.03
N THR A 314 25.28 14.66 9.17
CA THR A 314 25.43 13.19 9.24
C THR A 314 24.06 12.55 9.40
N ALA A 315 23.70 11.61 8.51
CA ALA A 315 22.49 10.84 8.64
C ALA A 315 22.55 9.96 9.89
N VAL A 316 21.57 10.09 10.79
CA VAL A 316 21.48 9.26 11.98
C VAL A 316 20.78 7.94 11.69
N LEU A 317 20.65 7.05 12.69
CA LEU A 317 19.86 5.83 12.56
C LEU A 317 18.39 6.17 12.31
N ASP A 318 17.76 5.40 11.42
CA ASP A 318 16.30 5.37 11.36
C ASP A 318 15.76 5.06 12.76
N ASN A 319 14.71 5.74 13.18
CA ASN A 319 14.12 5.53 14.49
C ASN A 319 12.60 5.51 14.43
N SER A 320 11.99 4.76 15.33
CA SER A 320 10.53 4.70 15.47
C SER A 320 10.13 4.51 16.93
N PHE A 321 9.06 5.21 17.32
CA PHE A 321 8.42 5.10 18.62
C PHE A 321 6.93 4.87 18.43
N GLY A 322 6.35 4.07 19.33
CA GLY A 322 4.92 3.84 19.29
C GLY A 322 4.37 3.51 20.66
N PHE A 323 3.20 4.05 20.93
CA PHE A 323 2.42 3.69 22.10
C PHE A 323 1.01 3.32 21.64
N ALA A 324 0.52 2.18 22.12
CA ALA A 324 -0.85 1.74 21.82
C ALA A 324 -1.51 1.20 23.09
N PHE A 325 -2.80 1.49 23.22
CA PHE A 325 -3.59 0.92 24.31
C PHE A 325 -5.00 0.55 23.86
N GLY A 326 -5.51 -0.53 24.40
CA GLY A 326 -6.89 -0.98 24.25
C GLY A 326 -7.61 -0.98 25.58
N ARG A 327 -8.91 -0.73 25.55
CA ARG A 327 -9.78 -0.81 26.72
C ARG A 327 -11.09 -1.47 26.34
N ASN A 328 -11.60 -2.28 27.27
CA ASN A 328 -12.90 -2.92 27.12
C ASN A 328 -13.69 -2.76 28.43
N LYS A 329 -14.65 -1.84 28.43
CA LYS A 329 -15.51 -1.56 29.57
C LYS A 329 -16.90 -2.09 29.31
N LYS A 330 -17.38 -2.96 30.21
CA LYS A 330 -18.78 -3.41 30.25
C LYS A 330 -19.55 -2.60 31.29
N PHE A 331 -20.75 -2.20 30.94
CA PHE A 331 -21.65 -1.47 31.82
C PHE A 331 -22.72 -2.42 32.41
N THR A 332 -23.30 -2.05 33.52
CA THR A 332 -24.32 -2.83 34.25
C THR A 332 -25.62 -3.04 33.46
N ASN A 333 -25.92 -2.16 32.51
CA ASN A 333 -27.07 -2.26 31.62
C ASN A 333 -26.85 -3.15 30.38
N GLY A 334 -25.75 -3.92 30.33
CA GLY A 334 -25.42 -4.83 29.21
C GLY A 334 -24.68 -4.18 28.04
N MET A 335 -24.52 -2.87 28.03
CA MET A 335 -23.69 -2.16 27.04
C MET A 335 -22.20 -2.47 27.23
N SER A 336 -21.41 -2.37 26.15
CA SER A 336 -19.95 -2.39 26.24
C SER A 336 -19.32 -1.36 25.32
N LEU A 337 -18.28 -0.70 25.83
CA LEU A 337 -17.45 0.23 25.08
C LEU A 337 -16.04 -0.34 24.96
N GLN A 338 -15.58 -0.47 23.74
CA GLN A 338 -14.26 -0.96 23.43
C GLN A 338 -13.49 0.13 22.67
N SER A 339 -12.20 0.29 22.95
CA SER A 339 -11.37 1.20 22.19
C SER A 339 -9.99 0.67 21.94
N VAL A 340 -9.42 1.05 20.80
CA VAL A 340 -8.01 0.89 20.43
C VAL A 340 -7.48 2.24 20.01
N ASN A 341 -6.45 2.69 20.70
CA ASN A 341 -5.81 3.97 20.43
C ASN A 341 -4.32 3.76 20.29
N SER A 342 -3.70 4.39 19.31
CA SER A 342 -2.25 4.37 19.15
C SER A 342 -1.74 5.69 18.59
N ILE A 343 -0.52 6.02 18.99
CA ILE A 343 0.30 7.06 18.40
C ILE A 343 1.62 6.43 17.98
N GLY A 344 2.05 6.73 16.78
CA GLY A 344 3.33 6.29 16.21
C GLY A 344 4.10 7.48 15.66
N TYR A 345 5.41 7.40 15.78
CA TYR A 345 6.37 8.32 15.17
C TYR A 345 7.45 7.50 14.48
N SER A 346 7.89 7.93 13.31
CA SER A 346 9.10 7.41 12.68
C SER A 346 9.85 8.52 11.95
N ASN A 347 11.17 8.40 11.91
CA ASN A 347 12.04 9.25 11.14
C ASN A 347 13.09 8.38 10.44
N THR A 348 13.18 8.47 9.12
CA THR A 348 14.03 7.63 8.27
C THR A 348 14.89 8.48 7.34
N TYR A 349 16.09 7.98 7.05
CA TYR A 349 17.05 8.61 6.16
C TYR A 349 17.39 7.66 5.02
N GLN A 350 17.53 8.18 3.82
CA GLN A 350 17.99 7.42 2.67
C GLN A 350 18.91 8.26 1.80
N THR A 351 20.11 7.74 1.50
CA THR A 351 21.03 8.32 0.53
C THR A 351 21.48 7.25 -0.45
N PHE A 352 21.65 7.63 -1.71
CA PHE A 352 22.23 6.76 -2.72
C PHE A 352 22.70 7.56 -3.92
N GLN A 353 23.62 6.95 -4.68
CA GLN A 353 24.05 7.49 -5.96
C GLN A 353 23.26 6.82 -7.08
N ARG A 354 22.69 7.63 -8.01
CA ARG A 354 21.97 7.15 -9.18
C ARG A 354 22.69 7.60 -10.44
N GLN A 355 23.09 6.66 -11.27
CA GLN A 355 23.48 6.95 -12.63
C GLN A 355 22.22 7.19 -13.47
N PHE A 356 22.11 8.33 -14.12
CA PHE A 356 21.03 8.69 -15.04
C PHE A 356 21.59 9.05 -16.40
N THR A 357 21.15 8.33 -17.42
CA THR A 357 21.59 8.51 -18.80
C THR A 357 20.38 8.56 -19.73
N ARG A 358 20.51 9.34 -20.79
CA ARG A 358 19.56 9.36 -21.92
C ARG A 358 20.33 9.41 -23.22
N TYR A 359 19.76 8.79 -24.23
CA TYR A 359 20.37 8.68 -25.55
C TYR A 359 19.47 9.37 -26.59
N THR A 360 20.08 9.76 -27.72
CA THR A 360 19.34 10.28 -28.87
C THR A 360 18.76 9.12 -29.67
N THR A 361 18.09 9.42 -30.79
CA THR A 361 17.66 8.40 -31.74
C THR A 361 18.88 7.71 -32.39
N LEU A 362 18.76 6.43 -32.67
CA LEU A 362 19.76 5.65 -33.39
C LEU A 362 19.91 6.18 -34.84
N ASN A 363 21.08 6.60 -35.22
CA ASN A 363 21.35 7.06 -36.59
C ASN A 363 21.62 5.86 -37.53
N ALA A 364 21.30 6.00 -38.80
CA ALA A 364 21.54 4.97 -39.81
C ALA A 364 23.03 4.59 -39.88
N GLY A 365 23.34 3.31 -39.63
CA GLY A 365 24.71 2.74 -39.63
C GLY A 365 25.42 2.76 -38.29
N GLU A 366 24.80 3.26 -37.24
CA GLU A 366 25.28 3.16 -35.87
C GLU A 366 24.73 1.88 -35.19
N THR A 367 25.51 1.30 -34.27
CA THR A 367 25.10 0.14 -33.49
C THR A 367 24.51 0.53 -32.12
N ARG A 368 24.72 1.76 -31.70
CA ARG A 368 24.18 2.34 -30.46
C ARG A 368 23.86 3.81 -30.69
N PRO A 369 22.76 4.33 -30.12
CA PRO A 369 22.42 5.74 -30.16
C PRO A 369 23.47 6.58 -29.41
N PRO A 370 23.80 7.78 -29.90
CA PRO A 370 24.66 8.73 -29.20
C PRO A 370 24.11 9.11 -27.82
N LEU A 371 25.01 9.30 -26.87
CA LEU A 371 24.67 9.76 -25.53
C LEU A 371 24.21 11.22 -25.55
N TRP A 372 23.04 11.50 -24.98
CA TRP A 372 22.50 12.84 -24.82
C TRP A 372 22.82 13.41 -23.44
N LEU A 373 22.35 12.70 -22.38
CA LEU A 373 22.58 13.06 -20.98
C LEU A 373 23.42 11.98 -20.30
N ASN A 374 24.35 12.41 -19.46
CA ASN A 374 25.14 11.55 -18.61
C ASN A 374 25.28 12.21 -17.24
N TYR A 375 24.40 11.85 -16.33
CA TYR A 375 24.34 12.43 -15.01
C TYR A 375 24.59 11.40 -13.91
N SER A 376 25.14 11.88 -12.81
CA SER A 376 25.23 11.18 -11.53
C SER A 376 24.46 11.98 -10.49
N ASP A 377 23.40 11.41 -9.95
CA ASP A 377 22.59 12.04 -8.91
C ASP A 377 23.10 11.61 -7.52
N ASP A 378 23.37 12.57 -6.66
CA ASP A 378 23.50 12.39 -5.22
C ASP A 378 22.14 12.62 -4.58
N TYR A 379 21.43 11.53 -4.31
CA TYR A 379 20.06 11.52 -3.82
C TYR A 379 20.03 11.45 -2.28
N ASN A 380 19.35 12.39 -1.65
CA ASN A 380 19.25 12.49 -0.21
C ASN A 380 17.81 12.76 0.19
N GLN A 381 17.24 11.91 1.06
CA GLN A 381 15.86 11.97 1.50
C GLN A 381 15.76 11.75 3.01
N ASN A 382 14.95 12.57 3.69
CA ASN A 382 14.54 12.35 5.06
C ASN A 382 13.02 12.36 5.14
N GLU A 383 12.43 11.36 5.74
CA GLU A 383 10.99 11.25 5.97
C GLU A 383 10.68 11.20 7.47
N ALA A 384 9.87 12.12 7.95
CA ALA A 384 9.27 12.13 9.27
C ALA A 384 7.78 11.82 9.18
N ARG A 385 7.29 10.92 10.05
CA ARG A 385 5.89 10.49 10.04
C ARG A 385 5.30 10.45 11.44
N VAL A 386 4.10 10.99 11.58
CA VAL A 386 3.25 10.89 12.77
C VAL A 386 1.96 10.19 12.39
N THR A 387 1.59 9.14 13.10
CA THR A 387 0.33 8.41 12.88
C THR A 387 -0.46 8.35 14.18
N VAL A 388 -1.75 8.68 14.11
CA VAL A 388 -2.69 8.52 15.23
C VAL A 388 -3.86 7.66 14.78
N LEU A 389 -4.13 6.59 15.51
CA LEU A 389 -5.31 5.73 15.34
C LEU A 389 -6.17 5.82 16.59
N SER A 390 -7.49 6.01 16.42
CA SER A 390 -8.45 6.01 17.53
C SER A 390 -9.75 5.36 17.10
N ASN A 391 -9.93 4.08 17.43
CA ASN A 391 -11.11 3.29 17.06
C ASN A 391 -11.92 2.98 18.31
N TRP A 392 -13.22 3.20 18.24
CA TRP A 392 -14.18 2.98 19.30
C TRP A 392 -15.33 2.10 18.82
N ILE A 393 -15.70 1.11 19.60
CA ILE A 393 -16.80 0.20 19.31
C ILE A 393 -17.76 0.23 20.50
N LEU A 394 -18.95 0.76 20.28
CA LEU A 394 -20.04 0.78 21.24
C LEU A 394 -21.03 -0.32 20.87
N LYS A 395 -21.11 -1.34 21.70
CA LYS A 395 -22.21 -2.33 21.64
C LYS A 395 -23.30 -1.89 22.59
N LEU A 396 -24.43 -1.49 22.04
CA LEU A 396 -25.60 -1.06 22.80
C LEU A 396 -26.29 -2.28 23.43
N ASP A 397 -26.41 -3.35 22.67
CA ASP A 397 -26.92 -4.65 23.06
C ASP A 397 -26.33 -5.77 22.16
N GLN A 398 -26.94 -6.94 22.11
CA GLN A 398 -26.49 -8.07 21.28
C GLN A 398 -26.77 -7.85 19.78
N ASN A 399 -27.69 -6.96 19.44
CA ASN A 399 -28.19 -6.73 18.10
C ASN A 399 -27.67 -5.41 17.51
N ASN A 400 -27.28 -4.46 18.36
CA ASN A 400 -26.96 -3.08 17.95
C ASN A 400 -25.52 -2.71 18.30
N MET A 401 -24.76 -2.34 17.29
CA MET A 401 -23.36 -1.94 17.43
C MET A 401 -23.07 -0.72 16.57
N ILE A 402 -22.39 0.24 17.14
CA ILE A 402 -21.87 1.43 16.46
C ILE A 402 -20.35 1.43 16.61
N LYS A 403 -19.64 1.75 15.51
CA LYS A 403 -18.20 1.90 15.50
C LYS A 403 -17.85 3.30 15.03
N PHE A 404 -16.92 3.94 15.72
CA PHE A 404 -16.31 5.19 15.32
C PHE A 404 -14.82 4.96 15.12
N LYS A 405 -14.33 5.17 13.91
CA LYS A 405 -12.96 4.86 13.51
C LYS A 405 -12.29 6.13 12.98
N ASN A 406 -11.06 6.35 13.40
CA ASN A 406 -10.28 7.51 13.02
C ASN A 406 -8.83 7.11 12.77
N LEU A 407 -8.30 7.56 11.66
CA LEU A 407 -6.90 7.46 11.30
C LEU A 407 -6.40 8.82 10.83
N PHE A 408 -5.35 9.31 11.45
CA PHE A 408 -4.63 10.52 11.07
C PHE A 408 -3.18 10.16 10.76
N ASN A 409 -2.68 10.65 9.64
CA ASN A 409 -1.27 10.59 9.26
C ASN A 409 -0.78 11.98 8.86
N GLN A 410 0.38 12.34 9.38
CA GLN A 410 1.18 13.47 8.93
C GLN A 410 2.53 12.96 8.47
N ILE A 411 2.95 13.34 7.27
CA ILE A 411 4.22 12.93 6.66
C ILE A 411 4.91 14.18 6.13
N GLY A 412 6.16 14.35 6.47
CA GLY A 412 7.04 15.35 5.89
C GLY A 412 8.23 14.67 5.25
N GLU A 413 8.52 15.03 4.02
CA GLU A 413 9.62 14.49 3.24
C GLU A 413 10.49 15.64 2.75
N ASN A 414 11.76 15.67 3.20
CA ASN A 414 12.78 16.58 2.70
C ASN A 414 13.63 15.83 1.67
N GLU A 415 13.70 16.34 0.46
CA GLU A 415 14.43 15.75 -0.63
C GLU A 415 15.47 16.74 -1.16
N THR A 416 16.70 16.26 -1.31
CA THR A 416 17.78 17.02 -1.95
C THR A 416 18.47 16.13 -2.97
N ILE A 417 18.44 16.56 -4.24
CA ILE A 417 19.13 15.88 -5.32
C ILE A 417 20.16 16.84 -5.90
N ILE A 418 21.41 16.40 -5.97
CA ILE A 418 22.47 17.10 -6.70
C ILE A 418 22.85 16.23 -7.87
N ARG A 419 22.64 16.74 -9.08
CA ARG A 419 22.85 16.05 -10.36
C ARG A 419 24.05 16.64 -11.08
N ASP A 420 25.14 15.90 -11.11
CA ASP A 420 26.39 16.28 -11.80
C ASP A 420 26.54 15.54 -13.12
N GLY A 421 27.01 16.21 -14.17
CA GLY A 421 27.35 15.54 -15.44
C GLY A 421 27.24 16.44 -16.68
N ASN A 422 26.92 15.83 -17.83
CA ASN A 422 26.95 16.47 -19.12
C ASN A 422 25.61 16.42 -19.84
N ASN A 423 25.29 17.49 -20.57
CA ASN A 423 24.23 17.52 -21.58
C ASN A 423 24.89 17.83 -22.94
N PHE A 424 25.19 16.77 -23.69
CA PHE A 424 25.97 16.87 -24.93
C PHE A 424 25.24 17.58 -26.06
N LEU A 425 23.92 17.68 -26.05
CA LEU A 425 23.14 18.40 -27.06
C LEU A 425 23.09 19.89 -26.78
N GLN A 426 23.10 20.34 -25.52
CA GLN A 426 22.98 21.75 -25.16
C GLN A 426 24.33 22.46 -25.16
N ARG A 427 25.37 21.88 -24.56
CA ARG A 427 26.64 22.55 -24.30
C ARG A 427 27.88 21.68 -24.49
N GLY A 428 27.75 20.62 -25.29
CA GLY A 428 28.87 19.74 -25.57
C GLY A 428 29.45 19.08 -24.33
N ASN A 429 30.71 19.37 -24.00
CA ASN A 429 31.41 18.75 -22.88
C ASN A 429 31.34 19.55 -21.57
N ASP A 430 30.64 20.68 -21.52
CA ASP A 430 30.51 21.46 -20.29
C ASP A 430 29.85 20.64 -19.19
N LEU A 431 30.27 20.89 -17.95
CA LEU A 431 29.72 20.20 -16.79
C LEU A 431 28.53 20.97 -16.23
N PHE A 432 27.43 20.29 -16.13
CA PHE A 432 26.25 20.78 -15.41
C PHE A 432 26.28 20.30 -13.98
N ARG A 433 25.79 21.12 -13.06
CA ARG A 433 25.39 20.75 -11.70
C ARG A 433 24.00 21.30 -11.44
N ASN A 434 23.04 20.40 -11.43
CA ASN A 434 21.63 20.73 -11.26
C ASN A 434 21.20 20.37 -9.83
N TYR A 435 20.30 21.16 -9.28
CA TYR A 435 19.82 20.98 -7.93
C TYR A 435 18.30 20.87 -7.88
N LEU A 436 17.83 19.97 -7.04
CA LEU A 436 16.46 19.95 -6.52
C LEU A 436 16.53 20.03 -4.99
N LEU A 437 15.87 21.04 -4.43
CA LEU A 437 15.68 21.19 -2.98
C LEU A 437 14.18 21.24 -2.75
N GLY A 438 13.63 20.14 -2.22
CA GLY A 438 12.20 19.94 -2.06
C GLY A 438 11.80 19.60 -0.63
N TYR A 439 10.61 19.99 -0.27
CA TYR A 439 9.91 19.52 0.91
C TYR A 439 8.46 19.22 0.53
N THR A 440 7.97 18.05 0.91
CA THR A 440 6.56 17.70 0.73
C THR A 440 5.94 17.40 2.08
N SER A 441 4.84 18.05 2.40
CA SER A 441 4.04 17.79 3.59
C SER A 441 2.71 17.18 3.18
N ARG A 442 2.34 16.03 3.77
CA ARG A 442 1.08 15.33 3.48
C ARG A 442 0.32 15.07 4.76
N THR A 443 -0.91 15.55 4.82
CA THR A 443 -1.87 15.28 5.90
C THR A 443 -3.00 14.42 5.36
N ILE A 444 -3.29 13.31 6.03
CA ILE A 444 -4.42 12.45 5.69
C ILE A 444 -5.21 12.18 6.96
N TYR A 445 -6.50 12.49 6.92
CA TYR A 445 -7.45 12.12 7.95
C TYR A 445 -8.59 11.30 7.36
N THR A 446 -8.90 10.18 7.99
CA THR A 446 -10.05 9.34 7.65
C THR A 446 -10.86 9.09 8.91
N GLY A 447 -12.09 9.60 8.92
CA GLY A 447 -13.06 9.41 9.99
C GLY A 447 -14.27 8.62 9.50
N GLN A 448 -14.72 7.61 10.26
CA GLN A 448 -15.85 6.78 9.85
C GLN A 448 -16.74 6.45 11.00
N LEU A 449 -18.04 6.46 10.74
CA LEU A 449 -19.08 5.96 11.62
C LEU A 449 -19.78 4.79 10.94
N GLU A 450 -19.77 3.62 11.58
CA GLU A 450 -20.42 2.41 11.08
C GLU A 450 -21.49 1.95 12.06
N GLY A 451 -22.63 1.48 11.56
CA GLY A 451 -23.67 0.85 12.36
C GLY A 451 -24.01 -0.53 11.86
N ILE A 452 -24.28 -1.45 12.77
CA ILE A 452 -24.81 -2.78 12.48
C ILE A 452 -26.00 -3.00 13.41
N HIS A 453 -27.19 -3.22 12.83
CA HIS A 453 -28.44 -3.37 13.53
C HIS A 453 -29.16 -4.64 13.07
N LYS A 454 -29.23 -5.64 13.93
CA LYS A 454 -30.02 -6.84 13.71
C LYS A 454 -31.45 -6.54 14.17
N LEU A 455 -32.36 -6.31 13.23
CA LEU A 455 -33.76 -6.02 13.54
C LEU A 455 -34.46 -7.27 14.13
N ASN A 456 -34.07 -8.44 13.63
CA ASN A 456 -34.46 -9.75 14.13
C ASN A 456 -33.47 -10.82 13.62
N SER A 457 -33.78 -12.14 13.76
CA SER A 457 -32.92 -13.23 13.30
C SER A 457 -32.63 -13.22 11.79
N THR A 458 -33.57 -12.67 11.00
CA THR A 458 -33.51 -12.70 9.52
C THR A 458 -33.19 -11.37 8.88
N ASN A 459 -33.30 -10.25 9.60
CA ASN A 459 -33.14 -8.89 9.00
C ASN A 459 -32.03 -8.11 9.68
N THR A 460 -31.09 -7.65 8.90
CA THR A 460 -29.97 -6.82 9.35
C THR A 460 -29.83 -5.58 8.49
N ILE A 461 -29.61 -4.45 9.10
CA ILE A 461 -29.17 -3.20 8.46
C ILE A 461 -27.72 -2.95 8.87
N ASP A 462 -26.86 -2.69 7.91
CA ASP A 462 -25.53 -2.16 8.14
C ASP A 462 -25.32 -0.90 7.30
N TRP A 463 -24.65 0.07 7.87
CA TRP A 463 -24.38 1.34 7.22
C TRP A 463 -23.01 1.89 7.58
N VAL A 464 -22.46 2.71 6.70
CA VAL A 464 -21.21 3.44 6.88
C VAL A 464 -21.40 4.88 6.42
N THR A 465 -20.89 5.82 7.20
CA THR A 465 -20.66 7.21 6.80
C THR A 465 -19.21 7.53 7.02
N GLY A 466 -18.52 7.95 5.97
CA GLY A 466 -17.10 8.27 6.01
C GLY A 466 -16.87 9.73 5.64
N PHE A 467 -15.83 10.30 6.24
CA PHE A 467 -15.26 11.59 5.88
C PHE A 467 -13.76 11.42 5.71
N ASN A 468 -13.22 11.85 4.57
CA ASN A 468 -11.80 11.88 4.33
C ASN A 468 -11.37 13.31 4.02
N TYR A 469 -10.20 13.66 4.54
CA TYR A 469 -9.51 14.92 4.24
C TYR A 469 -8.07 14.61 3.87
N MET A 470 -7.60 15.17 2.77
CA MET A 470 -6.22 15.07 2.32
C MET A 470 -5.73 16.47 1.97
N TYR A 471 -4.57 16.80 2.49
CA TYR A 471 -3.85 18.02 2.15
C TYR A 471 -2.40 17.67 1.83
N GLN A 472 -1.93 18.09 0.66
CA GLN A 472 -0.52 18.00 0.29
C GLN A 472 -0.02 19.39 -0.06
N SER A 473 1.13 19.73 0.48
CA SER A 473 1.83 20.99 0.16
C SER A 473 3.26 20.67 -0.28
N GLU A 474 3.67 21.28 -1.38
CA GLU A 474 5.03 21.36 -1.86
C GLU A 474 5.49 22.81 -1.77
N PRO A 475 5.84 23.28 -0.57
CA PRO A 475 6.22 24.66 -0.38
C PRO A 475 7.67 24.88 -0.81
N ASP A 476 7.87 25.82 -1.74
CA ASP A 476 9.19 26.27 -2.18
C ASP A 476 10.12 25.19 -2.73
N LEU A 477 9.59 24.36 -3.63
CA LEU A 477 10.41 23.43 -4.39
C LEU A 477 11.35 24.22 -5.30
N ARG A 478 12.65 24.21 -5.02
CA ARG A 478 13.68 24.96 -5.77
C ARG A 478 14.37 24.04 -6.75
N ARG A 479 14.37 24.46 -8.01
CA ARG A 479 15.12 23.81 -9.08
C ARG A 479 16.01 24.86 -9.74
N PHE A 480 17.30 24.56 -9.81
CA PHE A 480 18.25 25.46 -10.44
C PHE A 480 19.42 24.69 -11.03
N ARG A 481 20.00 25.27 -12.05
CA ARG A 481 21.11 24.68 -12.79
C ARG A 481 22.31 25.58 -12.79
N THR A 482 23.50 24.98 -12.70
CA THR A 482 24.77 25.66 -12.87
C THR A 482 25.58 24.95 -13.95
N ILE A 483 26.45 25.68 -14.62
CA ILE A 483 27.28 25.17 -15.70
C ILE A 483 28.74 25.60 -15.49
N LYS A 484 29.66 24.73 -15.89
CA LYS A 484 31.10 25.00 -15.87
C LYS A 484 31.72 24.63 -17.20
N ASP A 485 32.43 25.59 -17.82
CA ASP A 485 33.25 25.35 -19.02
C ASP A 485 34.51 24.54 -18.63
N VAL A 486 34.63 23.33 -19.15
CA VAL A 486 35.79 22.46 -18.87
C VAL A 486 37.02 22.82 -19.69
N GLN A 487 36.88 23.66 -20.72
CA GLN A 487 37.99 24.10 -21.54
C GLN A 487 38.76 25.30 -20.91
N ASP A 488 38.09 26.05 -20.03
CA ASP A 488 38.74 27.06 -19.21
C ASP A 488 39.11 26.50 -17.82
N PRO A 489 40.41 26.33 -17.51
CA PRO A 489 40.87 25.87 -16.20
C PRO A 489 40.44 26.78 -15.02
N ASN A 490 40.11 28.03 -15.27
CA ASN A 490 39.69 29.02 -14.28
C ASN A 490 38.15 29.08 -14.14
N SER A 491 37.40 28.40 -15.00
CA SER A 491 35.95 28.40 -14.95
C SER A 491 35.47 27.83 -13.59
N VAL A 492 34.44 28.44 -13.04
CA VAL A 492 33.70 27.99 -11.86
C VAL A 492 32.29 27.59 -12.31
N TYR A 493 31.55 26.91 -11.43
CA TYR A 493 30.12 26.69 -11.67
C TYR A 493 29.39 28.03 -11.60
N GLU A 494 28.70 28.42 -12.67
CA GLU A 494 27.92 29.65 -12.76
C GLU A 494 26.43 29.33 -12.98
N MET A 495 25.54 30.16 -12.40
CA MET A 495 24.10 30.03 -12.59
C MET A 495 23.75 30.18 -14.08
N ILE A 496 22.79 29.34 -14.53
CA ILE A 496 22.19 29.55 -15.86
C ILE A 496 21.14 30.63 -15.74
N ASP A 497 21.27 31.66 -16.53
CA ASP A 497 20.30 32.75 -16.64
C ASP A 497 19.25 32.40 -17.70
N PRO A 498 17.97 32.20 -17.31
CA PRO A 498 16.93 31.86 -18.28
C PRO A 498 16.46 33.07 -19.08
N ALA A 499 16.19 32.86 -20.37
CA ALA A 499 15.63 33.93 -21.23
C ALA A 499 14.20 34.35 -20.82
N SER A 500 13.49 33.48 -20.12
CA SER A 500 12.14 33.70 -19.60
C SER A 500 11.93 32.90 -18.31
N SER A 501 10.90 33.21 -17.52
CA SER A 501 10.56 32.44 -16.34
C SER A 501 10.34 30.98 -16.66
N ASN A 502 11.10 30.12 -15.99
CA ASN A 502 10.99 28.67 -16.13
C ASN A 502 11.26 27.95 -14.79
N LEU A 503 10.88 26.68 -14.72
CA LEU A 503 11.03 25.84 -13.52
C LEU A 503 12.39 25.15 -13.41
N PHE A 504 13.30 25.32 -14.37
CA PHE A 504 14.49 24.47 -14.47
C PHE A 504 15.78 25.17 -14.06
N ASP A 505 15.94 26.44 -14.45
CA ASP A 505 17.22 27.15 -14.31
C ASP A 505 17.36 27.87 -12.96
N THR A 506 16.32 28.58 -12.55
CA THR A 506 16.28 29.39 -11.31
C THR A 506 14.89 29.39 -10.70
N GLY A 507 14.15 28.27 -10.86
CA GLY A 507 12.74 28.17 -10.54
C GLY A 507 12.44 27.84 -9.08
N ARG A 508 11.34 28.38 -8.61
CA ARG A 508 10.71 28.08 -7.31
C ARG A 508 9.24 27.75 -7.55
N PHE A 509 8.83 26.58 -7.12
CA PHE A 509 7.47 26.11 -7.27
C PHE A 509 6.79 25.98 -5.89
N PHE A 510 5.54 26.36 -5.84
CA PHE A 510 4.66 26.23 -4.68
C PHE A 510 3.38 25.56 -5.14
N GLY A 511 3.08 24.40 -4.61
CA GLY A 511 1.89 23.62 -4.96
C GLY A 511 1.12 23.22 -3.71
N ASN A 512 -0.20 23.37 -3.74
CA ASN A 512 -1.09 22.88 -2.71
C ASN A 512 -2.22 22.10 -3.34
N LEU A 513 -2.49 20.93 -2.80
CA LEU A 513 -3.61 20.11 -3.17
C LEU A 513 -4.44 19.83 -1.93
N GLU A 514 -5.71 20.18 -2.00
CA GLU A 514 -6.69 19.90 -0.95
C GLU A 514 -7.80 19.03 -1.53
N GLU A 515 -8.12 17.93 -0.86
CA GLU A 515 -9.23 17.06 -1.21
C GLU A 515 -10.02 16.71 0.04
N PHE A 516 -11.33 16.87 -0.03
CA PHE A 516 -12.21 16.24 0.95
C PHE A 516 -13.22 15.32 0.27
N SER A 517 -13.63 14.28 0.95
CA SER A 517 -14.74 13.46 0.51
C SER A 517 -15.67 13.08 1.66
N ILE A 518 -16.94 12.94 1.32
CA ILE A 518 -17.94 12.39 2.20
C ILE A 518 -18.67 11.28 1.49
N ASN A 519 -18.81 10.16 2.17
CA ASN A 519 -19.52 9.01 1.61
C ASN A 519 -20.53 8.46 2.60
N ASN A 520 -21.58 7.86 2.06
CA ASN A 520 -22.61 7.19 2.84
C ASN A 520 -23.08 5.95 2.09
N GLY A 521 -23.17 4.83 2.79
CA GLY A 521 -23.72 3.60 2.26
C GLY A 521 -24.57 2.88 3.28
N MET A 522 -25.64 2.28 2.82
CA MET A 522 -26.52 1.45 3.66
C MET A 522 -26.89 0.17 2.93
N ASN A 523 -26.85 -0.91 3.64
CA ASN A 523 -27.23 -2.22 3.18
C ASN A 523 -28.33 -2.80 4.06
N TYR A 524 -29.31 -3.41 3.43
CA TYR A 524 -30.32 -4.23 4.08
C TYR A 524 -30.14 -5.68 3.63
N THR A 525 -29.98 -6.58 4.59
CA THR A 525 -29.83 -8.02 4.36
C THR A 525 -31.03 -8.75 4.94
N HIS A 526 -31.69 -9.55 4.10
CA HIS A 526 -32.77 -10.44 4.46
C HIS A 526 -32.34 -11.90 4.30
N ILE A 527 -32.49 -12.68 5.36
CA ILE A 527 -32.15 -14.11 5.41
C ILE A 527 -33.45 -14.91 5.30
N ILE A 528 -33.54 -15.77 4.29
CA ILE A 528 -34.66 -16.70 4.11
C ILE A 528 -34.19 -18.06 4.62
N GLU A 529 -34.68 -18.43 5.80
CA GLU A 529 -34.40 -19.74 6.39
C GLU A 529 -35.09 -20.82 5.55
N ARG A 530 -34.43 -21.96 5.39
CA ARG A 530 -34.94 -23.09 4.62
C ARG A 530 -34.88 -24.35 5.44
N ILE A 531 -36.03 -24.99 5.60
CA ILE A 531 -36.17 -26.26 6.28
C ILE A 531 -36.73 -27.30 5.27
N LYS A 532 -36.09 -28.46 5.18
CA LYS A 532 -36.55 -29.56 4.34
C LYS A 532 -36.41 -30.87 5.12
N ASN A 533 -37.52 -31.58 5.31
CA ASN A 533 -37.58 -32.85 6.06
C ASN A 533 -36.94 -32.73 7.47
N ASP A 534 -37.23 -31.66 8.18
CA ASP A 534 -36.69 -31.31 9.51
C ASP A 534 -35.15 -31.06 9.53
N GLU A 535 -34.51 -30.95 8.36
CA GLU A 535 -33.11 -30.52 8.25
C GLU A 535 -33.02 -29.04 7.86
N GLU A 536 -32.26 -28.27 8.62
CA GLU A 536 -31.90 -26.90 8.28
C GLU A 536 -30.92 -26.89 7.09
N LEU A 537 -31.30 -26.21 6.03
CA LEU A 537 -30.45 -25.98 4.88
C LEU A 537 -29.79 -24.59 5.01
N ASN A 538 -28.61 -24.41 4.40
CA ASN A 538 -27.98 -23.11 4.31
C ASN A 538 -28.97 -22.05 3.78
N PRO A 539 -29.19 -20.95 4.50
CA PRO A 539 -30.21 -19.97 4.15
C PRO A 539 -29.88 -19.20 2.85
N ILE A 540 -30.91 -18.75 2.16
CA ILE A 540 -30.77 -17.75 1.07
C ILE A 540 -30.56 -16.39 1.73
N LYS A 541 -29.64 -15.59 1.20
CA LYS A 541 -29.46 -14.20 1.63
C LYS A 541 -29.77 -13.26 0.45
N LEU A 542 -30.66 -12.32 0.68
CA LEU A 542 -30.94 -11.22 -0.24
C LEU A 542 -30.40 -9.94 0.37
N LYS A 543 -29.63 -9.18 -0.40
CA LYS A 543 -29.02 -7.92 0.02
C LYS A 543 -29.35 -6.84 -0.98
N THR A 544 -29.78 -5.70 -0.51
CA THR A 544 -29.98 -4.49 -1.32
C THR A 544 -29.40 -3.31 -0.58
N GLY A 545 -28.99 -2.31 -1.32
CA GLY A 545 -28.43 -1.13 -0.70
C GLY A 545 -28.09 -0.03 -1.68
N TYR A 546 -27.59 1.05 -1.14
CA TYR A 546 -27.07 2.18 -1.90
C TYR A 546 -25.70 2.62 -1.39
N TYR A 547 -25.00 3.37 -2.22
CA TYR A 547 -23.75 4.05 -1.85
C TYR A 547 -23.69 5.38 -2.59
N VAL A 548 -23.37 6.44 -1.85
CA VAL A 548 -23.16 7.78 -2.40
C VAL A 548 -21.78 8.26 -1.94
N ASP A 549 -21.02 8.84 -2.86
CA ASP A 549 -19.70 9.43 -2.61
C ASP A 549 -19.62 10.79 -3.30
N TYR A 550 -19.23 11.81 -2.56
CA TYR A 550 -18.92 13.13 -3.09
C TYR A 550 -17.48 13.48 -2.72
N ARG A 551 -16.71 13.87 -3.73
CA ARG A 551 -15.33 14.35 -3.56
C ARG A 551 -15.19 15.71 -4.20
N GLN A 552 -14.45 16.59 -3.54
CA GLN A 552 -14.03 17.86 -4.09
C GLN A 552 -12.53 17.98 -3.92
N ARG A 553 -11.85 18.45 -4.97
CA ARG A 553 -10.42 18.70 -5.02
C ARG A 553 -10.15 20.07 -5.54
N GLU A 554 -9.23 20.76 -4.86
CA GLU A 554 -8.64 22.01 -5.28
C GLU A 554 -7.15 21.84 -5.42
N PHE A 555 -6.59 22.26 -6.52
CA PHE A 555 -5.16 22.28 -6.77
C PHE A 555 -4.76 23.69 -7.20
N ASP A 556 -3.92 24.33 -6.38
CA ASP A 556 -3.35 25.62 -6.64
C ASP A 556 -1.84 25.52 -6.77
N SER A 557 -1.30 26.16 -7.80
CA SER A 557 0.14 26.25 -7.95
C SER A 557 0.61 27.65 -8.33
N ARG A 558 1.82 27.96 -7.92
CA ARG A 558 2.55 29.16 -8.35
C ARG A 558 4.00 28.81 -8.61
N TYR A 559 4.58 29.42 -9.66
CA TYR A 559 6.01 29.36 -9.82
C TYR A 559 6.58 30.72 -10.20
N VAL A 560 7.72 31.02 -9.59
CA VAL A 560 8.52 32.21 -9.85
C VAL A 560 9.93 31.79 -10.22
N SER A 561 10.64 32.63 -10.96
CA SER A 561 12.04 32.38 -11.27
C SER A 561 12.84 33.71 -11.30
N TYR A 562 14.13 33.56 -11.08
CA TYR A 562 15.05 34.71 -11.20
C TYR A 562 15.62 34.79 -12.61
N PHE A 563 15.77 35.98 -13.12
CA PHE A 563 16.43 36.26 -14.39
C PHE A 563 17.26 37.54 -14.31
N LEU A 564 18.21 37.73 -15.22
CA LEU A 564 19.07 38.93 -15.32
C LEU A 564 18.66 39.75 -16.52
N PRO A 565 18.32 41.03 -16.34
CA PRO A 565 18.30 41.98 -17.43
C PRO A 565 19.70 42.18 -18.02
N ASP A 566 19.75 42.77 -19.19
CA ASP A 566 21.06 43.10 -19.85
C ASP A 566 21.77 44.26 -19.15
N TYR A 567 22.65 43.95 -18.22
CA TYR A 567 23.49 44.88 -17.47
C TYR A 567 24.92 44.97 -18.02
N GLY A 568 25.19 44.30 -19.15
CA GLY A 568 26.53 44.11 -19.70
C GLY A 568 27.21 42.86 -19.12
N ILE A 569 28.08 42.27 -19.95
CA ILE A 569 28.62 40.92 -19.76
C ILE A 569 29.41 40.76 -18.43
N ASP A 570 30.17 41.77 -18.03
CA ASP A 570 30.99 41.67 -16.79
C ASP A 570 30.13 41.59 -15.54
N ARG A 571 29.03 42.36 -15.49
CA ARG A 571 28.12 42.33 -14.35
C ARG A 571 27.29 41.04 -14.30
N ILE A 572 26.81 40.57 -15.43
CA ILE A 572 26.10 39.31 -15.56
C ILE A 572 27.00 38.15 -15.10
N ASN A 573 28.26 38.08 -15.62
CA ASN A 573 29.19 37.03 -15.21
C ASN A 573 29.51 37.08 -13.72
N PHE A 574 29.70 38.25 -13.14
CA PHE A 574 29.89 38.40 -11.70
C PHE A 574 28.71 37.82 -10.89
N LEU A 575 27.48 38.17 -11.25
CA LEU A 575 26.28 37.71 -10.55
C LEU A 575 26.07 36.21 -10.68
N LYS A 576 26.36 35.63 -11.83
CA LYS A 576 26.21 34.19 -12.10
C LYS A 576 27.22 33.33 -11.31
N GLN A 577 28.39 33.90 -10.97
CA GLN A 577 29.47 33.20 -10.27
C GLN A 577 29.42 33.34 -8.75
N LEU A 578 28.43 34.05 -8.22
CA LEU A 578 28.25 34.18 -6.77
C LEU A 578 27.97 32.84 -6.10
N PRO A 579 28.43 32.64 -4.85
CA PRO A 579 28.10 31.45 -4.07
C PRO A 579 26.57 31.26 -3.90
N LEU A 580 26.11 29.99 -3.85
CA LEU A 580 24.67 29.65 -3.77
C LEU A 580 23.95 30.22 -2.55
N ASN A 581 24.64 30.49 -1.45
CA ASN A 581 24.09 31.15 -0.25
C ASN A 581 23.98 32.69 -0.42
N GLU A 582 24.58 33.28 -1.46
CA GLU A 582 24.64 34.72 -1.69
C GLU A 582 23.92 35.18 -2.94
N VAL A 583 23.89 34.36 -4.00
CA VAL A 583 23.43 34.71 -5.34
C VAL A 583 22.06 35.40 -5.39
N PHE A 584 21.13 34.97 -4.56
CA PHE A 584 19.79 35.57 -4.43
C PHE A 584 19.59 36.33 -3.10
N SER A 585 20.68 36.78 -2.46
CA SER A 585 20.58 37.63 -1.28
C SER A 585 20.01 39.01 -1.62
N PRO A 586 19.49 39.75 -0.63
CA PRO A 586 18.93 41.08 -0.87
C PRO A 586 19.89 42.07 -1.50
N GLN A 587 21.20 41.86 -1.38
CA GLN A 587 22.24 42.67 -2.02
C GLN A 587 22.21 42.51 -3.53
N TYR A 588 21.95 41.30 -4.03
CA TYR A 588 22.05 40.93 -5.44
C TYR A 588 20.68 40.68 -6.11
N VAL A 589 19.58 40.82 -5.37
CA VAL A 589 18.22 40.87 -5.92
C VAL A 589 17.70 42.28 -5.85
N ASN A 590 17.84 43.02 -6.97
CA ASN A 590 17.45 44.39 -7.09
C ASN A 590 17.20 44.77 -8.58
N THR A 591 16.49 45.86 -8.82
CA THR A 591 16.14 46.33 -10.19
C THR A 591 17.23 47.16 -10.89
N THR A 592 18.34 47.49 -10.20
CA THR A 592 19.37 48.36 -10.74
C THR A 592 20.44 47.59 -11.51
N ASP A 593 20.99 46.55 -10.89
CA ASP A 593 22.12 45.77 -11.40
C ASP A 593 22.13 44.30 -10.86
N GLY A 594 21.00 43.78 -10.41
CA GLY A 594 20.87 42.46 -9.79
C GLY A 594 19.84 41.56 -10.46
N TRP A 595 19.61 40.41 -9.83
CA TRP A 595 18.58 39.49 -10.22
C TRP A 595 17.17 40.07 -9.99
N ILE A 596 16.25 39.80 -10.86
CA ILE A 596 14.83 40.19 -10.77
C ILE A 596 13.96 38.91 -10.68
N LEU A 597 13.01 38.91 -9.73
CA LEU A 597 12.01 37.83 -9.62
C LEU A 597 10.89 38.08 -10.62
N LYS A 598 10.56 37.08 -11.40
CA LYS A 598 9.38 37.05 -12.30
C LYS A 598 8.46 35.91 -12.01
N GLU A 599 7.19 36.17 -12.19
CA GLU A 599 6.13 35.18 -12.13
C GLU A 599 6.00 34.46 -13.48
N GLY A 600 5.95 33.12 -13.43
CA GLY A 600 5.74 32.29 -14.60
C GLY A 600 4.44 31.51 -14.60
N THR A 601 3.65 31.62 -13.51
CA THR A 601 2.36 30.92 -13.33
C THR A 601 1.37 31.34 -14.41
N ARG A 602 0.68 30.35 -14.95
CA ARG A 602 -0.40 30.53 -15.92
C ARG A 602 -1.73 30.14 -15.30
N ALA A 603 -2.84 30.64 -15.84
CA ALA A 603 -4.17 30.31 -15.38
C ALA A 603 -4.47 28.79 -15.41
N ILE A 604 -3.83 28.05 -16.32
CA ILE A 604 -3.98 26.60 -16.50
C ILE A 604 -3.28 25.78 -15.39
N ASP A 605 -2.44 26.41 -14.57
CA ASP A 605 -1.63 25.74 -13.57
C ASP A 605 -2.40 25.47 -12.25
N SER A 606 -3.69 25.79 -12.21
CA SER A 606 -4.61 25.52 -11.10
C SER A 606 -5.94 24.96 -11.61
N TYR A 607 -6.62 24.18 -10.79
CA TYR A 607 -7.96 23.65 -11.13
C TYR A 607 -8.79 23.34 -9.88
N ASN A 608 -10.12 23.43 -10.05
CA ASN A 608 -11.12 22.92 -9.12
C ASN A 608 -11.85 21.73 -9.77
N ALA A 609 -12.05 20.67 -9.01
CA ALA A 609 -12.72 19.50 -9.53
C ALA A 609 -13.61 18.84 -8.47
N ASP A 610 -14.75 18.31 -8.91
CA ASP A 610 -15.63 17.50 -8.08
C ASP A 610 -16.11 16.24 -8.77
N ASN A 611 -16.43 15.24 -7.95
CA ASN A 611 -16.97 13.98 -8.41
C ASN A 611 -18.14 13.54 -7.53
N PHE A 612 -19.28 13.31 -8.14
CA PHE A 612 -20.44 12.76 -7.48
C PHE A 612 -20.74 11.36 -8.01
N LEU A 613 -20.76 10.37 -7.12
CA LEU A 613 -21.11 8.98 -7.42
C LEU A 613 -22.35 8.59 -6.62
N ALA A 614 -23.41 8.15 -7.30
CA ALA A 614 -24.58 7.51 -6.69
C ALA A 614 -24.72 6.09 -7.23
N ALA A 615 -24.88 5.12 -6.34
CA ALA A 615 -25.02 3.72 -6.69
C ALA A 615 -26.15 3.03 -5.95
N GLY A 616 -26.86 2.14 -6.64
CA GLY A 616 -27.84 1.24 -6.05
C GLY A 616 -27.63 -0.19 -6.52
N TYR A 617 -27.95 -1.19 -5.71
CA TYR A 617 -27.74 -2.57 -6.07
C TYR A 617 -28.75 -3.54 -5.45
N ILE A 618 -28.88 -4.70 -6.11
CA ILE A 618 -29.56 -5.88 -5.59
C ILE A 618 -28.62 -7.07 -5.77
N TYR A 619 -28.47 -7.87 -4.71
CA TYR A 619 -27.57 -9.01 -4.64
C TYR A 619 -28.21 -10.18 -3.92
N GLY A 620 -27.96 -11.40 -4.36
CA GLY A 620 -28.47 -12.62 -3.74
C GLY A 620 -27.41 -13.69 -3.60
N GLU A 621 -27.49 -14.48 -2.51
CA GLU A 621 -26.72 -15.69 -2.26
C GLU A 621 -27.69 -16.89 -2.19
N PHE A 622 -27.47 -17.87 -3.05
CA PHE A 622 -28.34 -19.04 -3.23
C PHE A 622 -27.52 -20.33 -3.06
N PRO A 623 -27.30 -20.81 -1.83
CA PRO A 623 -26.62 -22.08 -1.61
C PRO A 623 -27.56 -23.25 -1.97
N LEU A 624 -27.12 -24.11 -2.92
CA LEU A 624 -27.89 -25.25 -3.43
C LEU A 624 -27.05 -26.53 -3.30
N LYS A 625 -27.16 -27.25 -2.18
CA LYS A 625 -26.35 -28.44 -1.87
C LYS A 625 -24.85 -28.16 -1.98
N LYS A 626 -24.23 -28.63 -3.08
CA LYS A 626 -22.81 -28.42 -3.38
C LYS A 626 -22.53 -27.10 -4.12
N TRP A 627 -23.55 -26.40 -4.58
CA TRP A 627 -23.40 -25.16 -5.32
C TRP A 627 -23.66 -23.96 -4.43
N ASP A 628 -22.77 -22.99 -4.51
CA ASP A 628 -22.91 -21.68 -3.91
C ASP A 628 -23.01 -20.65 -5.06
N ILE A 629 -24.22 -20.20 -5.36
CA ILE A 629 -24.45 -19.22 -6.44
C ILE A 629 -24.70 -17.88 -5.78
N SER A 630 -23.97 -16.86 -6.21
CA SER A 630 -24.24 -15.48 -5.80
C SER A 630 -24.15 -14.55 -6.97
N GLY A 631 -24.97 -13.52 -7.00
CA GLY A 631 -24.94 -12.57 -8.09
C GLY A 631 -25.92 -11.44 -7.88
N GLY A 632 -25.82 -10.45 -8.74
CA GLY A 632 -26.65 -9.26 -8.67
C GLY A 632 -26.34 -8.25 -9.76
N ILE A 633 -27.02 -7.14 -9.66
CA ILE A 633 -26.85 -5.99 -10.56
C ILE A 633 -26.62 -4.76 -9.69
N ARG A 634 -25.63 -3.97 -10.07
CA ARG A 634 -25.34 -2.65 -9.52
C ARG A 634 -25.47 -1.62 -10.64
N VAL A 635 -26.07 -0.50 -10.35
CA VAL A 635 -26.14 0.66 -11.23
C VAL A 635 -25.40 1.79 -10.54
N GLU A 636 -24.47 2.41 -11.26
CA GLU A 636 -23.70 3.57 -10.78
C GLU A 636 -23.91 4.73 -11.73
N HIS A 637 -24.26 5.88 -11.19
CA HIS A 637 -24.28 7.16 -11.89
C HIS A 637 -23.17 8.04 -11.33
N ASN A 638 -22.24 8.45 -12.19
CA ASN A 638 -21.08 9.25 -11.84
C ASN A 638 -21.07 10.54 -12.64
N ILE A 639 -20.83 11.65 -11.98
CA ILE A 639 -20.63 12.97 -12.60
C ILE A 639 -19.24 13.44 -12.16
N LEU A 640 -18.35 13.59 -13.12
CA LEU A 640 -17.00 14.11 -12.92
C LEU A 640 -16.95 15.50 -13.53
N SER A 641 -16.64 16.51 -12.74
CA SER A 641 -16.53 17.91 -13.17
C SER A 641 -15.14 18.46 -12.90
N LEU A 642 -14.63 19.33 -13.79
CA LEU A 642 -13.37 20.04 -13.58
C LEU A 642 -13.45 21.42 -14.22
N GLN A 643 -13.02 22.42 -13.46
CA GLN A 643 -12.89 23.80 -13.89
C GLN A 643 -11.45 24.26 -13.81
N SER A 644 -10.94 24.86 -14.88
CA SER A 644 -9.63 25.47 -14.98
C SER A 644 -9.71 26.67 -15.93
N ALA A 645 -8.61 27.35 -16.17
CA ALA A 645 -8.57 28.46 -17.08
C ALA A 645 -7.36 28.36 -18.02
N THR A 646 -7.50 28.96 -19.20
CA THR A 646 -6.38 29.20 -20.13
C THR A 646 -6.36 30.68 -20.48
N ASP A 647 -5.30 31.13 -21.14
CA ASP A 647 -5.20 32.50 -21.66
C ASP A 647 -6.32 32.83 -22.67
N SER A 648 -6.94 31.80 -23.27
CA SER A 648 -8.03 31.92 -24.25
C SER A 648 -9.44 31.77 -23.66
N GLY A 649 -9.59 31.42 -22.38
CA GLY A 649 -10.87 31.28 -21.71
C GLY A 649 -10.94 30.18 -20.68
N LEU A 650 -12.13 30.00 -20.11
CA LEU A 650 -12.40 28.97 -19.09
C LEU A 650 -12.51 27.60 -19.73
N ILE A 651 -11.99 26.61 -19.02
CA ILE A 651 -12.21 25.19 -19.26
C ILE A 651 -13.23 24.71 -18.23
N ASP A 652 -14.34 24.18 -18.72
CA ASP A 652 -15.41 23.61 -17.89
C ASP A 652 -15.77 22.23 -18.47
N ILE A 653 -15.46 21.19 -17.71
CA ILE A 653 -15.66 19.78 -18.09
C ILE A 653 -16.74 19.23 -17.18
N GLU A 654 -17.76 18.60 -17.78
CA GLU A 654 -18.74 17.78 -17.06
C GLU A 654 -18.93 16.47 -17.81
N ASN A 655 -18.70 15.34 -17.11
CA ASN A 655 -18.77 14.01 -17.73
C ASN A 655 -19.71 13.09 -16.92
N PRO A 656 -21.04 13.13 -17.19
CA PRO A 656 -22.00 12.23 -16.57
C PRO A 656 -21.99 10.86 -17.25
N VAL A 657 -21.81 9.78 -16.48
CA VAL A 657 -21.79 8.41 -16.97
C VAL A 657 -22.63 7.51 -16.09
N THR A 658 -23.53 6.73 -16.70
CA THR A 658 -24.31 5.70 -16.02
C THR A 658 -23.81 4.32 -16.45
N SER A 659 -23.41 3.48 -15.49
CA SER A 659 -22.87 2.15 -15.72
C SER A 659 -23.77 1.08 -15.09
N ILE A 660 -24.08 0.02 -15.86
CA ILE A 660 -24.83 -1.16 -15.40
C ILE A 660 -23.82 -2.32 -15.22
N LEU A 661 -23.67 -2.81 -14.00
CA LEU A 661 -22.60 -3.69 -13.57
C LEU A 661 -23.16 -5.01 -13.04
N PRO A 662 -23.45 -5.98 -13.92
CA PRO A 662 -23.85 -7.32 -13.51
C PRO A 662 -22.67 -8.10 -12.93
N SER A 663 -22.94 -8.99 -11.96
CA SER A 663 -21.97 -9.91 -11.38
C SER A 663 -22.60 -11.26 -11.08
N LEU A 664 -21.82 -12.33 -11.29
CA LEU A 664 -22.19 -13.71 -10.99
C LEU A 664 -20.95 -14.44 -10.47
N ASN A 665 -21.07 -15.05 -9.30
CA ASN A 665 -20.07 -15.93 -8.71
C ASN A 665 -20.71 -17.28 -8.42
N VAL A 666 -20.08 -18.36 -8.88
CA VAL A 666 -20.57 -19.73 -8.74
C VAL A 666 -19.47 -20.57 -8.11
N GLY A 667 -19.71 -21.06 -6.90
CA GLY A 667 -18.87 -22.00 -6.19
C GLY A 667 -19.44 -23.42 -6.31
N TYR A 668 -18.58 -24.39 -6.58
CA TYR A 668 -18.93 -25.81 -6.51
C TYR A 668 -18.07 -26.52 -5.47
N ASN A 669 -18.69 -26.96 -4.38
CA ASN A 669 -18.04 -27.67 -3.31
C ASN A 669 -17.86 -29.15 -3.71
N ILE A 670 -16.65 -29.52 -4.15
CA ILE A 670 -16.30 -30.91 -4.48
C ILE A 670 -16.36 -31.75 -3.20
N SER A 671 -15.79 -31.22 -2.11
CA SER A 671 -15.80 -31.77 -0.76
C SER A 671 -15.74 -30.62 0.27
N ASP A 672 -15.77 -30.93 1.56
CA ASP A 672 -15.61 -29.94 2.64
C ASP A 672 -14.24 -29.22 2.60
N LYS A 673 -13.27 -29.81 1.89
CA LYS A 673 -11.89 -29.30 1.77
C LYS A 673 -11.56 -28.74 0.40
N ALA A 674 -12.39 -28.97 -0.63
CA ALA A 674 -12.07 -28.59 -2.01
C ALA A 674 -13.27 -27.97 -2.71
N LEU A 675 -13.02 -26.88 -3.40
CA LEU A 675 -14.04 -26.17 -4.19
C LEU A 675 -13.47 -25.57 -5.46
N VAL A 676 -14.35 -25.35 -6.44
CA VAL A 676 -14.06 -24.60 -7.67
C VAL A 676 -14.95 -23.36 -7.66
N ARG A 677 -14.37 -22.20 -8.01
CA ARG A 677 -15.09 -20.94 -8.19
C ARG A 677 -15.02 -20.51 -9.64
N PHE A 678 -16.13 -20.11 -10.18
CA PHE A 678 -16.24 -19.36 -11.44
C PHE A 678 -16.84 -18.01 -11.14
N ALA A 679 -16.32 -16.95 -11.74
CA ALA A 679 -16.86 -15.61 -11.58
C ALA A 679 -16.90 -14.88 -12.93
N TYR A 680 -17.97 -14.13 -13.15
CA TYR A 680 -18.12 -13.13 -14.21
C TYR A 680 -18.54 -11.82 -13.58
N SER A 681 -17.94 -10.72 -14.02
CA SER A 681 -18.41 -9.39 -13.64
C SER A 681 -18.06 -8.35 -14.69
N ARG A 682 -18.95 -7.36 -14.86
CA ARG A 682 -18.62 -6.12 -15.53
C ARG A 682 -18.23 -5.08 -14.48
N THR A 683 -17.12 -4.40 -14.72
CA THR A 683 -16.57 -3.30 -13.92
C THR A 683 -16.21 -2.14 -14.83
N VAL A 684 -15.89 -1.01 -14.25
CA VAL A 684 -15.49 0.19 -15.00
C VAL A 684 -14.13 0.70 -14.50
N ASN A 685 -13.54 1.60 -15.29
CA ASN A 685 -12.40 2.38 -14.82
C ASN A 685 -12.55 3.81 -15.33
N ARG A 686 -12.75 4.74 -14.40
CA ARG A 686 -13.07 6.14 -14.67
C ARG A 686 -11.82 6.99 -14.78
N PRO A 687 -11.85 8.08 -15.56
CA PRO A 687 -10.82 9.12 -15.45
C PRO A 687 -10.74 9.67 -14.01
N GLU A 688 -9.58 10.17 -13.65
CA GLU A 688 -9.35 10.88 -12.38
C GLU A 688 -9.09 12.36 -12.67
N PHE A 689 -9.27 13.22 -11.69
CA PHE A 689 -9.08 14.67 -11.81
C PHE A 689 -7.78 15.04 -12.50
N ARG A 690 -6.65 14.47 -12.06
CA ARG A 690 -5.34 14.74 -12.64
C ARG A 690 -5.21 14.31 -14.10
N GLU A 691 -5.86 13.23 -14.48
CA GLU A 691 -5.78 12.69 -15.84
C GLU A 691 -6.53 13.56 -16.86
N ILE A 692 -7.51 14.34 -16.41
CA ILE A 692 -8.25 15.30 -17.25
C ILE A 692 -7.76 16.75 -17.09
N ALA A 693 -7.02 17.06 -16.00
CA ALA A 693 -6.53 18.41 -15.74
C ALA A 693 -5.48 18.83 -16.76
N PRO A 694 -5.61 20.01 -17.36
CA PRO A 694 -4.70 20.48 -18.41
C PRO A 694 -3.33 20.94 -17.89
N PHE A 695 -3.11 20.90 -16.58
CA PHE A 695 -1.88 21.32 -15.92
C PHE A 695 -0.68 20.49 -16.37
N LEU A 696 0.45 21.15 -16.65
CA LEU A 696 1.71 20.50 -17.00
C LEU A 696 2.54 20.25 -15.74
N PHE A 697 2.67 18.99 -15.35
CA PHE A 697 3.54 18.56 -14.26
C PHE A 697 4.91 18.14 -14.80
N TYR A 698 6.00 18.65 -14.20
CA TYR A 698 7.35 18.28 -14.58
C TYR A 698 7.99 17.35 -13.56
N ASP A 699 8.40 16.20 -14.03
CA ASP A 699 9.14 15.17 -13.28
C ASP A 699 10.65 15.41 -13.44
N TYR A 700 11.26 16.03 -12.42
CA TYR A 700 12.70 16.33 -12.42
C TYR A 700 13.56 15.07 -12.44
N GLU A 701 13.16 14.02 -11.74
CA GLU A 701 13.94 12.81 -11.65
C GLU A 701 14.13 12.17 -13.02
N ASN A 702 13.09 12.14 -13.81
CA ASN A 702 13.07 11.51 -15.12
C ASN A 702 13.21 12.50 -16.28
N GLU A 703 13.40 13.79 -16.02
CA GLU A 703 13.48 14.82 -17.06
C GLU A 703 12.32 14.73 -18.07
N ALA A 704 11.10 14.66 -17.57
CA ALA A 704 9.89 14.42 -18.36
C ALA A 704 8.73 15.31 -17.90
N ALA A 705 7.80 15.59 -18.82
CA ALA A 705 6.58 16.34 -18.51
C ALA A 705 5.34 15.47 -18.65
N ARG A 706 4.27 15.80 -17.93
CA ARG A 706 2.98 15.09 -17.99
C ARG A 706 1.82 16.08 -18.03
N VAL A 707 0.88 15.85 -18.96
CA VAL A 707 -0.31 16.70 -19.18
C VAL A 707 -1.56 15.82 -19.19
N GLY A 708 -2.67 16.29 -18.64
CA GLY A 708 -3.94 15.59 -18.70
C GLY A 708 -4.66 15.75 -20.06
N ASN A 709 -5.70 14.95 -20.27
CA ASN A 709 -6.53 14.96 -21.46
C ASN A 709 -8.02 15.07 -21.10
N GLN A 710 -8.62 16.20 -21.46
CA GLN A 710 -10.02 16.53 -21.18
C GLN A 710 -11.05 15.57 -21.80
N ASN A 711 -10.66 14.84 -22.86
CA ASN A 711 -11.54 14.00 -23.67
C ASN A 711 -11.59 12.53 -23.20
N LEU A 712 -11.03 12.22 -22.04
CA LEU A 712 -11.01 10.85 -21.53
C LEU A 712 -12.41 10.32 -21.23
N LYS A 713 -12.62 9.07 -21.64
CA LYS A 713 -13.86 8.32 -21.43
C LYS A 713 -13.65 7.24 -20.38
N THR A 714 -14.74 6.88 -19.70
CA THR A 714 -14.77 5.70 -18.83
C THR A 714 -14.52 4.43 -19.65
N ALA A 715 -13.63 3.57 -19.14
CA ALA A 715 -13.41 2.24 -19.69
C ALA A 715 -14.38 1.23 -19.11
N ASP A 716 -14.89 0.31 -19.96
CA ASP A 716 -15.68 -0.86 -19.54
C ASP A 716 -14.81 -2.10 -19.55
N ILE A 717 -14.93 -2.94 -18.51
CA ILE A 717 -14.13 -4.14 -18.36
C ILE A 717 -15.01 -5.35 -18.09
N ASP A 718 -14.91 -6.39 -18.93
CA ASP A 718 -15.48 -7.70 -18.66
C ASP A 718 -14.44 -8.61 -18.04
N ASN A 719 -14.73 -9.18 -16.87
CA ASN A 719 -13.84 -10.01 -16.08
C ASN A 719 -14.38 -11.44 -16.00
N LEU A 720 -13.52 -12.43 -16.24
CA LEU A 720 -13.77 -13.85 -16.07
C LEU A 720 -12.70 -14.46 -15.18
N ASP A 721 -13.09 -15.25 -14.19
CA ASP A 721 -12.18 -15.93 -13.26
C ASP A 721 -12.62 -17.38 -13.08
N LEU A 722 -11.63 -18.28 -13.01
CA LEU A 722 -11.82 -19.68 -12.62
C LEU A 722 -10.73 -20.04 -11.62
N ARG A 723 -11.12 -20.59 -10.44
CA ARG A 723 -10.16 -20.94 -9.39
C ARG A 723 -10.55 -22.24 -8.71
N TYR A 724 -9.59 -23.16 -8.58
CA TYR A 724 -9.64 -24.33 -7.72
C TYR A 724 -8.96 -24.02 -6.39
N GLU A 725 -9.59 -24.38 -5.29
CA GLU A 725 -9.08 -24.20 -3.93
C GLU A 725 -9.16 -25.51 -3.15
N PHE A 726 -8.08 -25.84 -2.47
CA PHE A 726 -7.99 -27.01 -1.59
C PHE A 726 -7.44 -26.59 -0.23
N TYR A 727 -8.15 -26.93 0.82
CA TYR A 727 -7.86 -26.61 2.22
C TYR A 727 -7.60 -27.92 3.00
N PRO A 728 -6.37 -28.48 2.94
CA PRO A 728 -6.07 -29.76 3.55
C PRO A 728 -6.24 -29.76 5.07
N SER A 729 -5.80 -28.66 5.72
CA SER A 729 -5.92 -28.47 7.16
C SER A 729 -6.04 -26.99 7.53
N LYS A 730 -6.16 -26.69 8.83
CA LYS A 730 -6.31 -25.32 9.35
C LYS A 730 -5.10 -24.44 9.03
N GLY A 731 -5.32 -23.34 8.33
CA GLY A 731 -4.24 -22.43 7.92
C GLY A 731 -3.45 -22.88 6.69
N GLU A 732 -3.81 -24.01 6.07
CA GLU A 732 -3.20 -24.50 4.86
C GLU A 732 -4.11 -24.30 3.66
N THR A 733 -3.54 -23.96 2.52
CA THR A 733 -4.25 -23.84 1.24
C THR A 733 -3.37 -24.16 0.07
N VAL A 734 -3.97 -24.79 -0.92
CA VAL A 734 -3.43 -24.91 -2.28
C VAL A 734 -4.49 -24.35 -3.22
N SER A 735 -4.16 -23.32 -3.98
CA SER A 735 -5.09 -22.82 -4.99
C SER A 735 -4.39 -22.59 -6.32
N ILE A 736 -5.11 -22.85 -7.39
CA ILE A 736 -4.72 -22.59 -8.77
C ILE A 736 -5.88 -21.85 -9.43
N GLY A 737 -5.61 -20.72 -10.06
CA GLY A 737 -6.61 -19.93 -10.74
C GLY A 737 -6.14 -19.39 -12.07
N GLY A 738 -7.08 -19.15 -12.98
CA GLY A 738 -6.88 -18.42 -14.22
C GLY A 738 -7.86 -17.26 -14.28
N PHE A 739 -7.48 -16.20 -14.96
CA PHE A 739 -8.31 -15.03 -15.19
C PHE A 739 -8.17 -14.52 -16.62
N TYR A 740 -9.22 -13.87 -17.10
CA TYR A 740 -9.25 -13.17 -18.38
C TYR A 740 -10.03 -11.86 -18.23
N LYS A 741 -9.48 -10.77 -18.74
CA LYS A 741 -10.08 -9.43 -18.72
C LYS A 741 -10.04 -8.83 -20.10
N ARG A 742 -11.15 -8.27 -20.53
CA ARG A 742 -11.28 -7.53 -21.78
C ARG A 742 -11.69 -6.09 -21.47
N PHE A 743 -10.95 -5.17 -22.04
CA PHE A 743 -11.16 -3.73 -21.86
C PHE A 743 -11.67 -3.11 -23.15
N SER A 744 -12.63 -2.23 -23.01
CA SER A 744 -13.05 -1.28 -24.03
C SER A 744 -12.71 0.12 -23.57
N ASN A 745 -12.05 0.89 -24.41
CA ASN A 745 -11.53 2.24 -24.10
C ASN A 745 -10.64 2.32 -22.85
N PRO A 746 -9.66 1.42 -22.63
CA PRO A 746 -8.78 1.54 -21.48
C PRO A 746 -8.00 2.87 -21.54
N ILE A 747 -7.75 3.48 -20.39
CA ILE A 747 -6.97 4.71 -20.30
C ILE A 747 -5.49 4.33 -20.16
N GLU A 748 -4.66 4.80 -21.10
CA GLU A 748 -3.25 4.49 -21.19
C GLU A 748 -2.41 5.77 -21.27
N ASN A 749 -1.16 5.67 -20.82
CA ASN A 749 -0.17 6.70 -21.07
C ASN A 749 0.23 6.66 -22.55
N VAL A 750 0.23 7.82 -23.17
CA VAL A 750 0.72 8.05 -24.53
C VAL A 750 1.75 9.16 -24.52
N THR A 751 2.69 9.10 -25.46
CA THR A 751 3.72 10.11 -25.60
C THR A 751 3.32 11.14 -26.65
N GLN A 752 3.71 12.40 -26.40
CA GLN A 752 3.68 13.46 -27.41
C GLN A 752 5.10 13.64 -27.95
N ILE A 753 5.23 13.74 -29.26
CA ILE A 753 6.51 13.96 -29.90
C ILE A 753 6.98 15.38 -29.57
N THR A 754 8.08 15.49 -28.85
CA THR A 754 8.76 16.74 -28.56
C THR A 754 10.25 16.62 -28.91
N THR A 755 10.94 17.73 -29.08
CA THR A 755 12.37 17.75 -29.41
C THR A 755 13.26 17.99 -28.18
N GLU A 756 12.68 18.39 -27.05
CA GLU A 756 13.44 18.81 -25.87
C GLU A 756 13.43 17.79 -24.74
N GLN A 757 12.26 17.22 -24.47
CA GLN A 757 12.10 16.23 -23.38
C GLN A 757 10.87 15.36 -23.65
N PRO A 758 10.80 14.11 -23.13
CA PRO A 758 9.60 13.29 -23.23
C PRO A 758 8.41 13.98 -22.56
N GLN A 759 7.30 14.02 -23.27
CA GLN A 759 6.04 14.51 -22.73
C GLN A 759 4.99 13.40 -22.78
N PHE A 760 4.39 13.11 -21.64
CA PHE A 760 3.34 12.12 -21.51
C PHE A 760 1.97 12.76 -21.42
N ASN A 761 0.98 12.07 -21.98
CA ASN A 761 -0.43 12.41 -21.92
C ASN A 761 -1.23 11.13 -21.64
N TYR A 762 -2.51 11.26 -21.45
CA TYR A 762 -3.44 10.15 -21.31
C TYR A 762 -4.35 10.05 -22.54
N ALA A 763 -4.62 8.84 -22.98
CA ALA A 763 -5.58 8.59 -24.05
C ALA A 763 -6.37 7.31 -23.80
N ASN A 764 -7.60 7.24 -24.34
CA ASN A 764 -8.29 5.97 -24.41
C ASN A 764 -7.75 5.15 -25.57
N ALA A 765 -7.16 4.00 -25.25
CA ALA A 765 -6.84 3.00 -26.28
C ALA A 765 -8.14 2.37 -26.81
N LYS A 766 -8.07 1.77 -27.99
CA LYS A 766 -9.21 1.11 -28.61
C LYS A 766 -9.67 -0.10 -27.81
N SER A 767 -8.74 -0.95 -27.40
CA SER A 767 -9.01 -2.15 -26.59
C SER A 767 -7.76 -2.64 -25.89
N ALA A 768 -7.96 -3.45 -24.86
CA ALA A 768 -6.89 -4.24 -24.28
C ALA A 768 -7.43 -5.58 -23.77
N PHE A 769 -6.53 -6.53 -23.57
CA PHE A 769 -6.83 -7.74 -22.83
C PHE A 769 -5.68 -8.08 -21.86
N ASN A 770 -6.05 -8.78 -20.80
CA ASN A 770 -5.11 -9.23 -19.78
C ASN A 770 -5.57 -10.61 -19.29
N TYR A 771 -4.70 -11.61 -19.34
CA TYR A 771 -4.99 -12.94 -18.82
C TYR A 771 -3.78 -13.55 -18.14
N GLY A 772 -4.03 -14.52 -17.29
CA GLY A 772 -2.94 -15.17 -16.57
C GLY A 772 -3.39 -16.31 -15.69
N ALA A 773 -2.37 -16.92 -15.06
CA ALA A 773 -2.55 -17.98 -14.10
C ALA A 773 -1.89 -17.60 -12.78
N GLU A 774 -2.52 -17.99 -11.67
CA GLU A 774 -2.04 -17.74 -10.29
C GLU A 774 -2.00 -19.05 -9.52
N ILE A 775 -0.93 -19.26 -8.75
CA ILE A 775 -0.77 -20.40 -7.84
C ILE A 775 -0.50 -19.84 -6.44
N GLU A 776 -1.18 -20.38 -5.44
CA GLU A 776 -0.92 -20.09 -4.03
C GLU A 776 -0.79 -21.42 -3.27
N LEU A 777 0.30 -21.56 -2.51
CA LEU A 777 0.54 -22.67 -1.62
C LEU A 777 0.90 -22.14 -0.23
N ARG A 778 0.14 -22.55 0.78
CA ARG A 778 0.49 -22.36 2.19
C ARG A 778 0.52 -23.73 2.86
N LYS A 779 1.66 -24.09 3.39
CA LYS A 779 1.85 -25.42 3.99
C LYS A 779 2.66 -25.34 5.28
N SER A 780 2.17 -25.98 6.33
CA SER A 780 2.90 -26.28 7.55
C SER A 780 3.42 -27.72 7.48
N PHE A 781 4.63 -27.95 7.95
CA PHE A 781 5.22 -29.28 7.95
C PHE A 781 4.81 -30.09 9.20
N LYS A 782 4.04 -29.51 10.13
CA LYS A 782 3.65 -30.11 11.40
C LYS A 782 2.97 -31.48 11.26
N GLU A 783 2.16 -31.63 10.22
CA GLU A 783 1.41 -32.87 9.96
C GLU A 783 2.15 -33.84 8.98
N LEU A 784 3.29 -33.40 8.44
CA LEU A 784 4.04 -34.19 7.45
C LEU A 784 5.18 -34.99 8.06
N THR A 785 5.59 -34.72 9.28
CA THR A 785 6.77 -35.32 9.90
C THR A 785 6.67 -35.34 11.43
N ASP A 786 7.14 -36.42 12.03
CA ASP A 786 7.31 -36.55 13.48
C ASP A 786 8.56 -35.82 14.01
N ASN A 787 9.42 -35.35 13.09
CA ASN A 787 10.60 -34.58 13.48
C ASN A 787 10.18 -33.21 14.00
N LEU A 788 10.46 -32.97 15.28
CA LEU A 788 10.07 -31.76 15.99
C LEU A 788 10.59 -30.45 15.32
N TYR A 789 11.77 -30.47 14.74
CA TYR A 789 12.36 -29.30 14.09
C TYR A 789 11.75 -29.07 12.70
N LEU A 790 11.61 -30.09 11.90
CA LEU A 790 10.98 -30.01 10.57
C LEU A 790 9.49 -29.65 10.70
N GLY A 791 8.78 -30.20 11.68
CA GLY A 791 7.38 -29.89 11.91
C GLY A 791 7.09 -28.44 12.27
N ARG A 792 8.10 -27.65 12.67
CA ARG A 792 8.00 -26.21 12.96
C ARG A 792 8.22 -25.31 11.74
N LEU A 793 8.55 -25.91 10.60
CA LEU A 793 8.70 -25.18 9.34
C LEU A 793 7.35 -24.94 8.69
N SER A 794 7.28 -23.81 7.96
CA SER A 794 6.16 -23.46 7.09
C SER A 794 6.68 -22.85 5.79
N VAL A 795 5.93 -23.05 4.71
CA VAL A 795 6.22 -22.44 3.42
C VAL A 795 4.97 -21.74 2.90
N ASN A 796 5.15 -20.52 2.41
CA ASN A 796 4.15 -19.79 1.63
C ASN A 796 4.78 -19.49 0.27
N LEU A 797 4.14 -19.95 -0.80
CA LEU A 797 4.54 -19.72 -2.18
C LEU A 797 3.37 -19.06 -2.91
N ASN A 798 3.65 -17.97 -3.59
CA ASN A 798 2.74 -17.33 -4.52
C ASN A 798 3.46 -17.12 -5.84
N ALA A 799 2.87 -17.57 -6.94
CA ALA A 799 3.40 -17.34 -8.28
C ALA A 799 2.27 -16.94 -9.23
N SER A 800 2.57 -16.02 -10.12
CA SER A 800 1.66 -15.58 -11.18
C SER A 800 2.41 -15.47 -12.49
N TYR A 801 1.77 -15.90 -13.59
CA TYR A 801 2.20 -15.67 -14.95
C TYR A 801 1.11 -14.91 -15.68
N ILE A 802 1.46 -13.77 -16.28
CA ILE A 802 0.50 -12.78 -16.77
C ILE A 802 0.90 -12.34 -18.17
N PHE A 803 -0.05 -12.27 -19.05
CA PHE A 803 0.09 -11.72 -20.40
C PHE A 803 -0.94 -10.61 -20.60
N SER A 804 -0.51 -9.51 -21.20
CA SER A 804 -1.41 -8.42 -21.58
C SER A 804 -1.03 -7.82 -22.91
N GLU A 805 -2.00 -7.22 -23.57
CA GLU A 805 -1.82 -6.49 -24.82
C GLU A 805 -2.81 -5.33 -24.86
N VAL A 806 -2.33 -4.16 -25.29
CA VAL A 806 -3.16 -2.99 -25.58
C VAL A 806 -3.01 -2.61 -27.03
N ASP A 807 -4.13 -2.38 -27.69
CA ASP A 807 -4.25 -1.83 -29.06
C ASP A 807 -4.68 -0.36 -28.94
N LEU A 808 -3.75 0.55 -29.23
CA LEU A 808 -3.98 2.00 -29.17
C LEU A 808 -4.85 2.51 -30.33
N GLY A 809 -5.02 1.71 -31.36
CA GLY A 809 -5.75 2.07 -32.58
C GLY A 809 -4.87 2.81 -33.60
N SER A 810 -5.40 2.97 -34.82
CA SER A 810 -4.68 3.55 -35.95
C SER A 810 -4.40 5.05 -35.85
N ASP A 811 -5.08 5.74 -34.94
CA ASP A 811 -4.98 7.19 -34.79
C ASP A 811 -3.75 7.62 -34.00
N VAL A 812 -3.16 6.69 -33.24
CA VAL A 812 -1.90 6.91 -32.50
C VAL A 812 -0.73 6.47 -33.36
N THR A 813 -0.05 7.44 -33.96
CA THR A 813 1.12 7.20 -34.84
C THR A 813 2.45 7.54 -34.19
N SER A 814 2.43 8.18 -33.01
CA SER A 814 3.63 8.64 -32.31
C SER A 814 4.38 7.51 -31.59
N GLN A 815 3.73 6.37 -31.36
CA GLN A 815 4.30 5.26 -30.60
C GLN A 815 3.82 3.91 -31.16
N GLN A 816 4.35 2.82 -30.63
CA GLN A 816 3.95 1.47 -31.00
C GLN A 816 2.45 1.24 -30.72
N GLN A 817 1.69 0.85 -31.73
CA GLN A 817 0.23 0.72 -31.66
C GLN A 817 -0.21 -0.45 -30.78
N VAL A 818 0.52 -1.56 -30.81
CA VAL A 818 0.23 -2.76 -30.03
C VAL A 818 1.42 -3.08 -29.15
N ARG A 819 1.21 -3.19 -27.85
CA ARG A 819 2.25 -3.47 -26.86
C ARG A 819 1.68 -4.08 -25.59
N ALA A 820 2.53 -4.55 -24.68
CA ALA A 820 2.10 -4.90 -23.33
C ALA A 820 1.59 -3.67 -22.56
N LEU A 821 0.70 -3.88 -21.59
CA LEU A 821 0.27 -2.84 -20.66
C LEU A 821 1.45 -2.32 -19.83
N GLN A 822 1.53 -1.00 -19.66
CA GLN A 822 2.60 -0.38 -18.86
C GLN A 822 2.56 -0.90 -17.41
N GLY A 823 3.75 -1.21 -16.88
CA GLY A 823 3.93 -1.72 -15.52
C GLY A 823 3.66 -3.21 -15.36
N GLN A 824 3.10 -3.89 -16.36
CA GLN A 824 2.81 -5.31 -16.28
C GLN A 824 4.10 -6.15 -16.27
N SER A 825 4.29 -6.93 -15.19
CA SER A 825 5.34 -7.93 -15.12
C SER A 825 4.82 -9.28 -15.64
N PRO A 826 5.55 -9.95 -16.56
CA PRO A 826 5.10 -11.22 -17.12
C PRO A 826 5.05 -12.34 -16.08
N TYR A 827 5.83 -12.26 -15.03
CA TYR A 827 5.73 -13.18 -13.89
C TYR A 827 6.04 -12.50 -12.56
N ILE A 828 5.48 -13.04 -11.49
CA ILE A 828 5.70 -12.62 -10.11
C ILE A 828 5.86 -13.87 -9.26
N VAL A 829 6.90 -13.93 -8.43
CA VAL A 829 7.15 -15.04 -7.51
C VAL A 829 7.46 -14.51 -6.12
N ASN A 830 6.71 -14.97 -5.12
CA ASN A 830 6.93 -14.70 -3.70
C ASN A 830 7.09 -16.02 -2.96
N VAL A 831 8.16 -16.18 -2.19
CA VAL A 831 8.40 -17.35 -1.34
C VAL A 831 8.74 -16.88 0.06
N ALA A 832 8.03 -17.39 1.07
CA ALA A 832 8.38 -17.19 2.45
C ALA A 832 8.58 -18.54 3.14
N LEU A 833 9.74 -18.71 3.76
CA LEU A 833 10.09 -19.84 4.60
C LEU A 833 10.09 -19.40 6.05
N GLY A 834 9.26 -20.01 6.86
CA GLY A 834 9.10 -19.69 8.27
C GLY A 834 9.48 -20.85 9.17
N TYR A 835 10.05 -20.54 10.33
CA TYR A 835 10.23 -21.46 11.46
C TYR A 835 9.69 -20.77 12.71
N ALA A 836 8.90 -21.48 13.50
CA ALA A 836 8.40 -20.98 14.77
C ALA A 836 8.30 -22.11 15.80
N ASP A 837 8.75 -21.85 17.03
CA ASP A 837 8.70 -22.81 18.12
C ASP A 837 7.85 -22.32 19.31
N GLU A 838 7.54 -23.24 20.22
CA GLU A 838 6.75 -22.96 21.43
C GLU A 838 7.48 -22.07 22.43
N SER A 839 8.80 -21.90 22.29
CA SER A 839 9.58 -21.01 23.16
C SER A 839 9.42 -19.53 22.83
N GLY A 840 8.63 -19.22 21.78
CA GLY A 840 8.45 -17.88 21.25
C GLY A 840 9.59 -17.42 20.33
N PHE A 841 10.44 -18.33 19.88
CA PHE A 841 11.43 -18.02 18.82
C PHE A 841 10.80 -18.22 17.45
N SER A 842 11.03 -17.29 16.54
CA SER A 842 10.62 -17.43 15.12
C SER A 842 11.65 -16.77 14.21
N THR A 843 11.76 -17.32 13.00
CA THR A 843 12.58 -16.75 11.93
C THR A 843 11.86 -16.90 10.61
N ASN A 844 12.04 -15.92 9.70
CA ASN A 844 11.48 -15.96 8.36
C ASN A 844 12.51 -15.50 7.35
N LEU A 845 12.52 -16.16 6.20
CA LEU A 845 13.24 -15.79 5.01
C LEU A 845 12.21 -15.53 3.90
N ILE A 846 12.21 -14.33 3.35
CA ILE A 846 11.20 -13.87 2.38
C ILE A 846 11.91 -13.47 1.11
N TYR A 847 11.56 -14.10 0.00
CA TYR A 847 12.09 -13.84 -1.33
C TYR A 847 10.99 -13.34 -2.24
N ASN A 848 11.29 -12.29 -3.00
CA ASN A 848 10.42 -11.73 -4.03
C ASN A 848 11.20 -11.54 -5.34
N ARG A 849 10.55 -11.86 -6.47
CA ARG A 849 11.03 -11.56 -7.82
C ARG A 849 9.86 -11.28 -8.74
N PHE A 850 10.02 -10.29 -9.61
CA PHE A 850 9.11 -10.00 -10.73
C PHE A 850 9.89 -9.96 -12.05
N GLY A 851 9.17 -10.14 -13.17
CA GLY A 851 9.75 -10.07 -14.52
C GLY A 851 9.96 -8.63 -14.99
N ASP A 852 10.76 -8.45 -16.04
CA ASP A 852 10.98 -7.15 -16.66
C ASP A 852 9.66 -6.54 -17.11
N ARG A 853 9.50 -5.21 -16.96
CA ARG A 853 8.24 -4.53 -17.24
C ARG A 853 8.46 -3.15 -17.84
N ILE A 854 7.54 -2.70 -18.66
CA ILE A 854 7.57 -1.35 -19.21
C ILE A 854 7.45 -0.35 -18.06
N PHE A 855 8.49 0.45 -17.82
CA PHE A 855 8.48 1.57 -16.89
C PHE A 855 7.89 2.81 -17.55
N SER A 856 8.40 3.14 -18.74
CA SER A 856 7.97 4.29 -19.54
C SER A 856 7.79 3.89 -20.99
N VAL A 857 6.63 4.21 -21.56
CA VAL A 857 6.37 3.96 -22.98
C VAL A 857 7.21 4.90 -23.83
N GLY A 858 7.73 4.38 -24.94
CA GLY A 858 8.51 5.14 -25.92
C GLY A 858 7.65 5.77 -27.02
N ASP A 859 8.30 6.60 -27.85
CA ASP A 859 7.74 7.15 -29.08
C ASP A 859 8.73 6.98 -30.24
N VAL A 860 8.49 7.67 -31.35
CA VAL A 860 9.39 7.61 -32.52
C VAL A 860 10.80 8.14 -32.22
N ASN A 861 10.95 9.04 -31.24
CA ASN A 861 12.22 9.67 -30.86
C ASN A 861 12.86 8.95 -29.64
N PHE A 862 12.06 8.48 -28.71
CA PHE A 862 12.53 7.88 -27.45
C PHE A 862 12.11 6.42 -27.37
N PRO A 863 13.05 5.48 -27.16
CA PRO A 863 12.75 4.07 -26.96
C PRO A 863 11.93 3.83 -25.69
N THR A 864 11.21 2.71 -25.65
CA THR A 864 10.54 2.25 -24.43
C THR A 864 11.58 1.91 -23.36
N ILE A 865 11.33 2.32 -22.13
CA ILE A 865 12.20 2.04 -20.98
C ILE A 865 11.58 0.93 -20.15
N TYR A 866 12.38 -0.10 -19.85
CA TYR A 866 12.00 -1.22 -18.99
C TYR A 866 12.68 -1.15 -17.63
N GLU A 867 11.93 -1.41 -16.57
CA GLU A 867 12.48 -1.78 -15.27
C GLU A 867 12.81 -3.27 -15.28
N LEU A 868 14.08 -3.59 -15.05
CA LEU A 868 14.54 -4.98 -15.05
C LEU A 868 14.17 -5.71 -13.75
N SER A 869 13.99 -7.00 -13.89
CA SER A 869 13.74 -7.91 -12.79
C SER A 869 14.85 -7.83 -11.74
N ARG A 870 14.46 -7.87 -10.47
CA ARG A 870 15.42 -7.93 -9.35
C ARG A 870 15.01 -8.99 -8.33
N ASN A 871 16.01 -9.49 -7.61
CA ASN A 871 15.81 -10.40 -6.50
C ASN A 871 15.81 -9.59 -5.20
N SER A 872 14.72 -9.64 -4.45
CA SER A 872 14.65 -9.09 -3.09
C SER A 872 14.64 -10.24 -2.09
N LEU A 873 15.47 -10.16 -1.07
CA LEU A 873 15.58 -11.15 -0.01
C LEU A 873 15.58 -10.45 1.35
N ASP A 874 14.61 -10.80 2.19
CA ASP A 874 14.47 -10.27 3.54
C ASP A 874 14.61 -11.39 4.55
N PHE A 875 15.20 -11.09 5.70
CA PHE A 875 15.40 -12.03 6.78
C PHE A 875 14.94 -11.43 8.11
N THR A 876 14.23 -12.21 8.93
CA THR A 876 13.80 -11.79 10.26
C THR A 876 14.06 -12.86 11.31
N VAL A 877 14.45 -12.42 12.51
CA VAL A 877 14.50 -13.25 13.72
C VAL A 877 13.75 -12.54 14.83
N SER A 878 12.88 -13.25 15.50
CA SER A 878 12.10 -12.70 16.61
C SER A 878 12.12 -13.65 17.82
N LYS A 879 12.16 -13.08 19.00
CA LYS A 879 12.05 -13.79 20.26
C LYS A 879 11.04 -13.10 21.16
N VAL A 880 10.04 -13.86 21.57
CA VAL A 880 9.09 -13.45 22.59
C VAL A 880 9.56 -13.97 23.94
N TYR A 881 9.77 -13.07 24.88
CA TYR A 881 10.09 -13.42 26.26
C TYR A 881 9.06 -12.76 27.18
N LYS A 882 8.16 -13.56 27.77
CA LYS A 882 7.03 -13.08 28.59
C LYS A 882 6.20 -12.04 27.80
N LYS A 883 6.26 -10.78 28.24
CA LYS A 883 5.54 -9.65 27.66
C LYS A 883 6.37 -8.81 26.68
N THR A 884 7.61 -9.20 26.43
CA THR A 884 8.56 -8.47 25.58
C THR A 884 8.84 -9.26 24.30
N THR A 885 8.79 -8.60 23.16
CA THR A 885 9.21 -9.14 21.87
C THR A 885 10.42 -8.36 21.39
N LEU A 886 11.51 -9.05 21.08
CA LEU A 886 12.68 -8.51 20.40
C LEU A 886 12.69 -9.07 18.97
N LYS A 887 12.79 -8.19 17.97
CA LYS A 887 12.83 -8.54 16.54
C LYS A 887 14.01 -7.88 15.86
N LEU A 888 14.85 -8.68 15.22
CA LEU A 888 15.89 -8.26 14.29
C LEU A 888 15.38 -8.52 12.86
N GLY A 889 15.49 -7.52 11.98
CA GLY A 889 15.14 -7.63 10.58
C GLY A 889 16.28 -7.17 9.68
N ILE A 890 16.47 -7.82 8.55
CA ILE A 890 17.34 -7.37 7.47
C ILE A 890 16.50 -7.32 6.21
N GLN A 891 16.25 -6.12 5.70
CA GLN A 891 15.53 -5.88 4.45
C GLN A 891 16.53 -5.69 3.32
N ASN A 892 16.19 -6.21 2.14
CA ASN A 892 17.05 -6.16 0.95
C ASN A 892 18.48 -6.71 1.22
N LEU A 893 18.58 -7.92 1.79
CA LEU A 893 19.84 -8.58 2.16
C LEU A 893 20.83 -8.70 0.98
N LEU A 894 20.33 -8.80 -0.25
CA LEU A 894 21.13 -8.90 -1.46
C LEU A 894 21.62 -7.55 -1.99
N ASP A 895 21.21 -6.44 -1.38
CA ASP A 895 21.49 -5.10 -1.86
C ASP A 895 21.24 -4.97 -3.37
N ALA A 896 20.03 -5.39 -3.79
CA ALA A 896 19.66 -5.53 -5.19
C ALA A 896 19.72 -4.20 -5.94
N LYS A 897 20.30 -4.20 -7.14
CA LYS A 897 20.34 -3.04 -8.03
C LYS A 897 18.95 -2.79 -8.63
N TYR A 898 18.54 -1.55 -8.65
CA TYR A 898 17.48 -1.04 -9.51
C TYR A 898 18.10 -0.69 -10.86
N GLN A 899 17.56 -1.23 -11.93
CA GLN A 899 18.11 -1.09 -13.27
C GLN A 899 16.98 -0.78 -14.26
N PHE A 900 17.13 0.30 -14.98
CA PHE A 900 16.22 0.71 -16.04
C PHE A 900 17.02 0.78 -17.34
N TYR A 901 16.49 0.17 -18.39
CA TYR A 901 17.12 0.08 -19.69
C TYR A 901 16.16 0.54 -20.78
N GLU A 902 16.64 1.28 -21.76
CA GLU A 902 15.88 1.54 -22.97
C GLU A 902 16.03 0.39 -23.97
N ASP A 903 14.94 0.03 -24.63
CA ASP A 903 14.89 -0.89 -25.75
C ASP A 903 15.36 -0.16 -27.03
N SER A 904 16.67 -0.05 -27.16
CA SER A 904 17.31 0.80 -28.19
C SER A 904 17.04 0.30 -29.62
N ASN A 905 16.89 -1.01 -29.81
CA ASN A 905 16.63 -1.68 -31.09
C ASN A 905 15.13 -1.92 -31.36
N ARG A 906 14.27 -1.63 -30.37
CA ARG A 906 12.80 -1.72 -30.44
C ARG A 906 12.26 -3.11 -30.76
N ASP A 907 12.89 -4.15 -30.19
CA ASP A 907 12.49 -5.55 -30.34
C ASP A 907 11.61 -6.07 -29.17
N GLU A 908 11.27 -5.20 -28.21
CA GLU A 908 10.48 -5.50 -27.00
C GLU A 908 11.19 -6.40 -25.98
N GLU A 909 12.45 -6.72 -26.19
CA GLU A 909 13.27 -7.50 -25.28
C GLU A 909 14.50 -6.69 -24.83
N ILE A 910 14.86 -6.77 -23.57
CA ILE A 910 16.08 -6.10 -23.09
C ILE A 910 17.27 -7.03 -23.10
N ASN A 911 18.23 -6.69 -23.95
CA ASN A 911 19.52 -7.33 -24.02
C ASN A 911 20.63 -6.33 -23.68
N LYS A 912 21.27 -6.49 -22.52
CA LYS A 912 22.31 -5.57 -22.02
C LYS A 912 23.54 -5.41 -22.94
N SER A 913 23.69 -6.26 -23.96
CA SER A 913 24.74 -6.08 -24.98
C SER A 913 24.38 -5.03 -26.03
N ASN A 914 23.08 -4.84 -26.30
CA ASN A 914 22.56 -3.97 -27.37
C ASN A 914 21.84 -2.75 -26.81
N ASP A 915 21.19 -2.92 -25.64
CA ASP A 915 20.40 -1.89 -25.00
C ASP A 915 21.19 -1.08 -23.98
N ASN A 916 20.73 0.14 -23.75
CA ASN A 916 21.45 1.09 -22.93
C ASN A 916 20.77 1.28 -21.56
N PRO A 917 21.58 1.34 -20.47
CA PRO A 917 21.04 1.70 -19.16
C PRO A 917 20.60 3.17 -19.16
N THR A 918 19.40 3.43 -18.66
CA THR A 918 18.89 4.81 -18.45
C THR A 918 18.96 5.23 -16.99
N SER A 919 18.80 4.29 -16.06
CA SER A 919 18.96 4.57 -14.64
C SER A 919 19.46 3.34 -13.90
N VAL A 920 20.50 3.51 -13.05
CA VAL A 920 21.05 2.43 -12.24
C VAL A 920 21.41 2.95 -10.86
N PHE A 921 20.90 2.31 -9.80
CA PHE A 921 21.21 2.67 -8.41
C PHE A 921 21.00 1.52 -7.43
N LYS A 922 21.43 1.71 -6.18
CA LYS A 922 21.20 0.83 -5.05
C LYS A 922 20.69 1.63 -3.86
N ARG A 923 19.64 1.15 -3.20
CA ARG A 923 19.09 1.80 -2.01
C ARG A 923 19.68 1.31 -0.68
N GLY A 924 20.60 0.33 -0.75
CA GLY A 924 21.22 -0.27 0.44
C GLY A 924 20.34 -1.32 1.11
N SER A 925 20.96 -2.03 2.07
CA SER A 925 20.26 -2.95 2.97
C SER A 925 19.95 -2.25 4.29
N LEU A 926 18.77 -2.53 4.86
CA LEU A 926 18.33 -1.99 6.15
C LEU A 926 18.35 -3.08 7.22
N VAL A 927 19.18 -2.91 8.25
CA VAL A 927 19.19 -3.74 9.46
C VAL A 927 18.39 -3.04 10.54
N SER A 928 17.30 -3.64 10.99
CA SER A 928 16.39 -3.06 11.98
C SER A 928 16.35 -3.88 13.27
N LEU A 929 16.29 -3.19 14.42
CA LEU A 929 16.08 -3.77 15.73
C LEU A 929 14.83 -3.15 16.36
N ASN A 930 13.84 -3.97 16.65
CA ASN A 930 12.57 -3.53 17.23
C ASN A 930 12.31 -4.21 18.56
N LEU A 931 11.97 -3.43 19.56
CA LEU A 931 11.55 -3.86 20.89
C LEU A 931 10.09 -3.49 21.10
N SER A 932 9.25 -4.49 21.44
CA SER A 932 7.85 -4.29 21.81
C SER A 932 7.61 -4.84 23.21
N HIS A 933 7.02 -4.05 24.08
CA HIS A 933 6.69 -4.46 25.46
C HIS A 933 5.21 -4.24 25.76
N ASN A 934 4.53 -5.29 26.22
CA ASN A 934 3.15 -5.27 26.71
C ASN A 934 3.16 -5.19 28.25
N PHE A 935 2.47 -4.20 28.82
CA PHE A 935 2.39 -4.01 30.28
C PHE A 935 1.31 -4.88 30.92
#